data_2c6f32e2d5a804fb598f91c8aa76de03
#
_entry.id   2c6f32e2d5a804fb598f91c8aa76de03
#
_cell.length_a   1.000
_cell.length_b   1.000
_cell.length_c   1.000
_cell.angle_alpha   90.00
_cell.angle_beta   90.00
_cell.angle_gamma   90.00
#
_symmetry.space_group_name_H-M   'P 1'
#
loop_
_entity.id
_entity.type
_entity.pdbx_description
1 polymer ?
#
loop_
_entity_poly.entity_id
_entity_poly.type
_entity_poly.pdbx_seq_one_letter_code
_entity_poly.pdbx_strand_id
1 'polypeptide(L)'
;MTTSSDFKDTLKQQADIVRVVGDYVRLKKSGAQNYSGLCPFHGEKTPSFSVHVTRQFYHCFGCGASGDVFSFVQKVENVSFPEAVRVVAQKMGVAMPRISFSSPEEAREAQHRTALLEIHDRASEFFQQYLSGPEGARAREYLAGRALSEETIKRFRIGYAPDSGFVLRDLLSNKFDEQLLRESGLFSWKTEEKSRSLDFAGQSGSGFRGSAADDRPGVEKTGHRQEEQIPPGQKPRRYDNLASESKNKGTSSPLAMYSKFRNRVMFPITNDSGKVIAFTGRTLSTDEKAGPKYLNSPETPIYSKSRVLFNLDQAKEAIRQLNYAILVEGQMDCISVFAAGFHNVIASSGTAFTDAQAKLLGRFSKNAVVNFDPDTAGAKATERTLSLLVEEDFQIKVLRLEAGFDPDLYIRRKGKDAYAHALGQSQRYFDYLIERARAQFPARSAEGKVKALNYLLPHIQRVPSRIIRDELAHEIAQKLDIDSSVLRQELKHVATARSAATLKAPAELQVTDAERILIRALASGSEIQNAEERWSAREGTDEEFDPARQARFALESERLHEGLPTESLILSLLAAEESGIDVMSLAVPDGEKRLLASILMKEDEELSAERLEGAVRALRRKAIRRRQETVQREIQGLGNKDAHRLVELLREKERLKRALMDPSLAESGSGAIAG
;
A
#
# COMPACT_ATOMS: atom_id res chain seq x y z
N MET A 1 19.27 -30.44 -5.63
CA MET A 1 18.94 -29.57 -4.48
C MET A 1 17.87 -28.61 -4.99
N THR A 2 16.64 -28.86 -4.63
CA THR A 2 15.49 -28.06 -5.11
C THR A 2 15.50 -26.67 -4.47
N THR A 3 15.55 -25.63 -5.29
CA THR A 3 15.51 -24.24 -4.85
C THR A 3 14.10 -23.86 -4.36
N SER A 4 13.92 -22.75 -3.67
CA SER A 4 12.61 -22.29 -3.16
C SER A 4 11.61 -22.01 -4.31
N SER A 5 12.09 -21.66 -5.50
CA SER A 5 11.27 -21.55 -6.72
C SER A 5 10.80 -22.92 -7.17
N ASP A 6 11.67 -23.93 -7.16
CA ASP A 6 11.35 -25.31 -7.57
C ASP A 6 10.27 -25.95 -6.67
N PHE A 7 10.27 -25.64 -5.35
CA PHE A 7 9.22 -26.12 -4.46
C PHE A 7 7.87 -25.47 -4.76
N LYS A 8 7.85 -24.16 -4.98
CA LYS A 8 6.64 -23.42 -5.37
C LYS A 8 6.06 -23.99 -6.66
N ASP A 9 6.92 -24.19 -7.66
CA ASP A 9 6.52 -24.70 -8.97
C ASP A 9 6.08 -26.16 -8.90
N THR A 10 6.80 -26.99 -8.14
CA THR A 10 6.39 -28.37 -7.84
C THR A 10 5.05 -28.42 -7.08
N LEU A 11 4.87 -27.56 -6.08
CA LEU A 11 3.61 -27.49 -5.33
C LEU A 11 2.46 -26.97 -6.22
N LYS A 12 2.72 -26.02 -7.12
CA LYS A 12 1.75 -25.51 -8.09
C LYS A 12 1.30 -26.61 -9.05
N GLN A 13 2.22 -27.44 -9.52
CA GLN A 13 1.91 -28.57 -10.40
C GLN A 13 1.11 -29.68 -9.70
N GLN A 14 1.37 -29.89 -8.41
CA GLN A 14 0.67 -30.91 -7.61
C GLN A 14 -0.66 -30.41 -7.02
N ALA A 15 -0.85 -29.11 -6.94
CA ALA A 15 -2.04 -28.52 -6.35
C ALA A 15 -3.21 -28.58 -7.34
N ASP A 16 -4.29 -29.25 -6.95
CA ASP A 16 -5.57 -29.19 -7.64
C ASP A 16 -6.36 -27.97 -7.14
N ILE A 17 -6.46 -26.96 -7.99
CA ILE A 17 -7.18 -25.71 -7.66
C ILE A 17 -8.66 -25.97 -7.35
N VAL A 18 -9.30 -26.95 -8.02
CA VAL A 18 -10.71 -27.27 -7.78
C VAL A 18 -10.89 -27.84 -6.36
N ARG A 19 -9.97 -28.68 -5.93
CA ARG A 19 -9.97 -29.22 -4.58
C ARG A 19 -9.76 -28.14 -3.53
N VAL A 20 -8.73 -27.30 -3.72
CA VAL A 20 -8.42 -26.22 -2.76
C VAL A 20 -9.55 -25.17 -2.70
N VAL A 21 -10.07 -24.75 -3.84
CA VAL A 21 -11.18 -23.78 -3.90
C VAL A 21 -12.48 -24.39 -3.38
N GLY A 22 -12.67 -25.69 -3.61
CA GLY A 22 -13.85 -26.43 -3.15
C GLY A 22 -14.05 -26.43 -1.64
N ASP A 23 -12.98 -26.22 -0.85
CA ASP A 23 -13.07 -26.07 0.60
C ASP A 23 -13.73 -24.74 1.03
N TYR A 24 -13.76 -23.73 0.15
CA TYR A 24 -14.28 -22.38 0.43
C TYR A 24 -15.53 -22.04 -0.37
N VAL A 25 -15.67 -22.61 -1.57
CA VAL A 25 -16.70 -22.30 -2.53
C VAL A 25 -17.40 -23.57 -3.00
N ARG A 26 -18.73 -23.59 -2.96
CA ARG A 26 -19.49 -24.71 -3.50
C ARG A 26 -19.44 -24.67 -5.04
N LEU A 27 -18.52 -25.41 -5.63
CA LEU A 27 -18.32 -25.48 -7.07
C LEU A 27 -19.26 -26.48 -7.73
N LYS A 28 -19.80 -26.11 -8.92
CA LYS A 28 -20.58 -27.00 -9.80
C LYS A 28 -19.91 -27.03 -11.16
N LYS A 29 -19.88 -28.20 -11.79
CA LYS A 29 -19.34 -28.36 -13.15
C LYS A 29 -20.20 -27.54 -14.12
N SER A 30 -19.60 -26.63 -14.87
CA SER A 30 -20.28 -25.73 -15.82
C SER A 30 -19.83 -25.90 -17.28
N GLY A 31 -18.82 -26.70 -17.55
CA GLY A 31 -18.29 -27.04 -18.87
C GLY A 31 -17.40 -28.26 -18.82
N ALA A 32 -16.70 -28.58 -19.92
CA ALA A 32 -15.78 -29.71 -19.99
C ALA A 32 -14.64 -29.55 -18.99
N GLN A 33 -14.10 -28.34 -18.88
CA GLN A 33 -12.92 -28.01 -18.09
C GLN A 33 -13.18 -26.94 -17.01
N ASN A 34 -14.43 -26.45 -16.87
CA ASN A 34 -14.79 -25.36 -15.97
C ASN A 34 -15.72 -25.80 -14.85
N TYR A 35 -15.47 -25.24 -13.68
CA TYR A 35 -16.36 -25.26 -12.54
C TYR A 35 -16.81 -23.84 -12.19
N SER A 36 -18.07 -23.65 -11.82
CA SER A 36 -18.61 -22.34 -11.41
C SER A 36 -19.20 -22.37 -10.02
N GLY A 37 -19.18 -21.21 -9.34
CA GLY A 37 -19.73 -21.01 -8.02
C GLY A 37 -19.99 -19.56 -7.71
N LEU A 38 -20.51 -19.28 -6.53
CA LEU A 38 -20.64 -17.90 -6.03
C LEU A 38 -19.26 -17.38 -5.63
N CYS A 39 -18.95 -16.15 -5.99
CA CYS A 39 -17.65 -15.56 -5.69
C CYS A 39 -17.45 -15.33 -4.18
N PRO A 40 -16.31 -15.75 -3.60
CA PRO A 40 -16.03 -15.50 -2.19
C PRO A 40 -15.50 -14.08 -1.92
N PHE A 41 -15.25 -13.28 -2.99
CA PHE A 41 -14.61 -11.98 -2.88
C PHE A 41 -15.60 -10.81 -3.01
N HIS A 42 -16.84 -11.06 -3.47
CA HIS A 42 -17.92 -10.08 -3.53
C HIS A 42 -19.28 -10.76 -3.35
N GLY A 43 -20.26 -9.99 -2.89
CA GLY A 43 -21.62 -10.50 -2.69
C GLY A 43 -22.40 -10.61 -4.01
N GLU A 44 -22.85 -11.82 -4.37
CA GLU A 44 -23.64 -12.07 -5.57
C GLU A 44 -24.69 -13.16 -5.34
N LYS A 45 -25.74 -13.16 -6.18
CA LYS A 45 -26.81 -14.18 -6.15
C LYS A 45 -26.70 -15.19 -7.30
N THR A 46 -26.03 -14.82 -8.37
CA THR A 46 -25.81 -15.66 -9.57
C THR A 46 -24.33 -16.00 -9.68
N PRO A 47 -23.97 -17.28 -9.98
CA PRO A 47 -22.57 -17.67 -10.06
C PRO A 47 -21.83 -16.93 -11.16
N SER A 48 -20.80 -16.15 -10.80
CA SER A 48 -19.89 -15.48 -11.72
C SER A 48 -18.43 -15.89 -11.52
N PHE A 49 -18.16 -16.72 -10.53
CA PHE A 49 -16.83 -17.23 -10.23
C PHE A 49 -16.59 -18.54 -10.98
N SER A 50 -15.54 -18.62 -11.77
CA SER A 50 -15.18 -19.79 -12.58
C SER A 50 -13.76 -20.27 -12.25
N VAL A 51 -13.58 -21.60 -12.26
CA VAL A 51 -12.29 -22.30 -12.03
C VAL A 51 -12.01 -23.19 -13.21
N HIS A 52 -10.87 -23.02 -13.86
CA HIS A 52 -10.44 -23.82 -15.00
C HIS A 52 -9.52 -24.95 -14.55
N VAL A 53 -9.93 -26.19 -14.77
CA VAL A 53 -9.24 -27.39 -14.26
C VAL A 53 -7.86 -27.59 -14.89
N THR A 54 -7.76 -27.56 -16.20
CA THR A 54 -6.49 -27.85 -16.90
C THR A 54 -5.45 -26.73 -16.70
N ARG A 55 -5.88 -25.50 -16.76
CA ARG A 55 -4.99 -24.33 -16.62
C ARG A 55 -4.75 -23.91 -15.15
N GLN A 56 -5.38 -24.58 -14.20
CA GLN A 56 -5.19 -24.36 -12.74
C GLN A 56 -5.32 -22.91 -12.30
N PHE A 57 -6.33 -22.19 -12.80
CA PHE A 57 -6.59 -20.80 -12.39
C PHE A 57 -8.09 -20.51 -12.22
N TYR A 58 -8.40 -19.42 -11.52
CA TYR A 58 -9.77 -18.93 -11.37
C TYR A 58 -9.94 -17.53 -11.92
N HIS A 59 -11.16 -17.23 -12.34
CA HIS A 59 -11.59 -15.88 -12.74
C HIS A 59 -13.03 -15.62 -12.30
N CYS A 60 -13.28 -14.43 -11.77
CA CYS A 60 -14.63 -13.97 -11.45
C CYS A 60 -15.08 -12.91 -12.46
N PHE A 61 -16.10 -13.21 -13.25
CA PHE A 61 -16.65 -12.28 -14.24
C PHE A 61 -17.42 -11.10 -13.61
N GLY A 62 -17.80 -11.19 -12.32
CA GLY A 62 -18.47 -10.12 -11.58
C GLY A 62 -17.51 -9.05 -11.07
N CYS A 63 -16.47 -9.44 -10.34
CA CYS A 63 -15.52 -8.50 -9.73
C CYS A 63 -14.14 -8.45 -10.39
N GLY A 64 -13.89 -9.26 -11.43
CA GLY A 64 -12.61 -9.34 -12.13
C GLY A 64 -11.47 -9.97 -11.35
N ALA A 65 -11.73 -10.57 -10.18
CA ALA A 65 -10.71 -11.27 -9.41
C ALA A 65 -10.23 -12.51 -10.17
N SER A 66 -8.92 -12.65 -10.35
CA SER A 66 -8.32 -13.77 -11.06
C SER A 66 -6.99 -14.17 -10.41
N GLY A 67 -6.51 -15.37 -10.69
CA GLY A 67 -5.23 -15.88 -10.24
C GLY A 67 -5.16 -17.39 -10.09
N ASP A 68 -4.01 -17.90 -9.64
CA ASP A 68 -3.75 -19.30 -9.35
C ASP A 68 -4.22 -19.70 -7.93
N VAL A 69 -3.94 -20.93 -7.54
CA VAL A 69 -4.29 -21.50 -6.23
C VAL A 69 -3.72 -20.69 -5.06
N PHE A 70 -2.49 -20.15 -5.19
CA PHE A 70 -1.88 -19.36 -4.13
C PHE A 70 -2.54 -17.98 -4.04
N SER A 71 -2.77 -17.33 -5.16
CA SER A 71 -3.48 -16.05 -5.25
C SER A 71 -4.91 -16.15 -4.70
N PHE A 72 -5.57 -17.31 -4.90
CA PHE A 72 -6.87 -17.58 -4.31
C PHE A 72 -6.81 -17.62 -2.79
N VAL A 73 -5.90 -18.43 -2.23
CA VAL A 73 -5.74 -18.58 -0.78
C VAL A 73 -5.30 -17.27 -0.14
N GLN A 74 -4.38 -16.52 -0.78
CA GLN A 74 -4.00 -15.18 -0.31
C GLN A 74 -5.21 -14.27 -0.15
N LYS A 75 -6.12 -14.27 -1.13
CA LYS A 75 -7.29 -13.38 -1.14
C LYS A 75 -8.39 -13.87 -0.19
N VAL A 76 -8.66 -15.17 -0.13
CA VAL A 76 -9.77 -15.70 0.66
C VAL A 76 -9.45 -15.76 2.15
N GLU A 77 -8.21 -16.14 2.51
CA GLU A 77 -7.75 -16.16 3.90
C GLU A 77 -7.05 -14.85 4.32
N ASN A 78 -6.83 -13.96 3.35
CA ASN A 78 -6.14 -12.70 3.53
C ASN A 78 -4.78 -12.85 4.22
N VAL A 79 -3.97 -13.74 3.67
CA VAL A 79 -2.64 -14.08 4.17
C VAL A 79 -1.55 -13.65 3.19
N SER A 80 -0.30 -13.60 3.66
CA SER A 80 0.86 -13.34 2.80
C SER A 80 1.12 -14.51 1.84
N PHE A 81 1.86 -14.26 0.75
CA PHE A 81 2.20 -15.32 -0.21
C PHE A 81 2.91 -16.53 0.44
N PRO A 82 3.92 -16.36 1.32
CA PRO A 82 4.53 -17.50 2.02
C PRO A 82 3.56 -18.28 2.92
N GLU A 83 2.58 -17.61 3.51
CA GLU A 83 1.53 -18.25 4.31
C GLU A 83 0.56 -19.01 3.42
N ALA A 84 0.16 -18.45 2.28
CA ALA A 84 -0.67 -19.15 1.29
C ALA A 84 0.01 -20.42 0.77
N VAL A 85 1.31 -20.36 0.47
CA VAL A 85 2.09 -21.56 0.11
C VAL A 85 2.06 -22.62 1.22
N ARG A 86 2.15 -22.24 2.49
CA ARG A 86 2.03 -23.17 3.62
C ARG A 86 0.65 -23.80 3.71
N VAL A 87 -0.40 -22.99 3.56
CA VAL A 87 -1.79 -23.47 3.60
C VAL A 87 -2.05 -24.46 2.47
N VAL A 88 -1.63 -24.14 1.25
CA VAL A 88 -1.77 -25.04 0.10
C VAL A 88 -0.96 -26.32 0.32
N ALA A 89 0.30 -26.24 0.77
CA ALA A 89 1.12 -27.41 1.07
C ALA A 89 0.47 -28.30 2.13
N GLN A 90 -0.07 -27.71 3.20
CA GLN A 90 -0.78 -28.44 4.25
C GLN A 90 -2.04 -29.13 3.71
N LYS A 91 -2.86 -28.44 2.90
CA LYS A 91 -4.07 -29.00 2.28
C LYS A 91 -3.77 -30.14 1.31
N MET A 92 -2.64 -30.06 0.63
CA MET A 92 -2.18 -31.07 -0.31
C MET A 92 -1.36 -32.20 0.37
N GLY A 93 -1.04 -32.08 1.66
CA GLY A 93 -0.22 -33.06 2.39
C GLY A 93 1.25 -33.05 1.98
N VAL A 94 1.73 -31.95 1.38
CA VAL A 94 3.12 -31.80 0.93
C VAL A 94 3.97 -31.22 2.07
N ALA A 95 5.06 -31.90 2.41
CA ALA A 95 5.97 -31.43 3.45
C ALA A 95 6.70 -30.17 2.99
N MET A 96 6.66 -29.11 3.82
CA MET A 96 7.40 -27.86 3.54
C MET A 96 8.91 -28.11 3.55
N PRO A 97 9.66 -27.72 2.51
CA PRO A 97 11.11 -27.74 2.55
C PRO A 97 11.63 -26.77 3.62
N ARG A 98 12.79 -27.06 4.17
CA ARG A 98 13.53 -26.07 4.95
C ARG A 98 13.84 -24.91 4.00
N ILE A 99 13.64 -23.66 4.48
CA ILE A 99 13.82 -22.43 3.68
C ILE A 99 15.20 -22.49 3.03
N SER A 100 15.25 -22.70 1.71
CA SER A 100 16.45 -22.53 0.90
C SER A 100 16.27 -21.24 0.08
N PHE A 101 17.22 -20.35 0.17
CA PHE A 101 17.21 -19.08 -0.57
C PHE A 101 17.67 -19.31 -2.01
N SER A 102 17.05 -18.66 -2.96
CA SER A 102 17.36 -18.80 -4.40
C SER A 102 18.69 -18.14 -4.79
N SER A 103 19.15 -17.17 -4.00
CA SER A 103 20.46 -16.54 -4.17
C SER A 103 21.17 -16.29 -2.83
N PRO A 104 22.53 -16.21 -2.83
CA PRO A 104 23.28 -15.77 -1.65
C PRO A 104 22.89 -14.37 -1.15
N GLU A 105 22.41 -13.50 -2.04
CA GLU A 105 21.96 -12.15 -1.73
C GLU A 105 20.63 -12.18 -0.97
N GLU A 106 19.64 -12.93 -1.45
CA GLU A 106 18.37 -13.13 -0.74
C GLU A 106 18.58 -13.76 0.65
N ALA A 107 19.51 -14.71 0.75
CA ALA A 107 19.88 -15.29 2.04
C ALA A 107 20.44 -14.24 3.01
N ARG A 108 21.32 -13.35 2.51
CA ARG A 108 21.88 -12.25 3.31
C ARG A 108 20.83 -11.23 3.71
N GLU A 109 19.94 -10.83 2.80
CA GLU A 109 18.83 -9.92 3.11
C GLU A 109 17.88 -10.51 4.15
N ALA A 110 17.52 -11.79 4.02
CA ALA A 110 16.66 -12.47 4.99
C ALA A 110 17.34 -12.60 6.36
N GLN A 111 18.63 -12.92 6.42
CA GLN A 111 19.42 -12.92 7.65
C GLN A 111 19.50 -11.53 8.26
N HIS A 112 19.75 -10.51 7.45
CA HIS A 112 19.81 -9.11 7.87
C HIS A 112 18.46 -8.64 8.48
N ARG A 113 17.34 -8.92 7.81
CA ARG A 113 16.01 -8.63 8.36
C ARG A 113 15.73 -9.39 9.65
N THR A 114 16.15 -10.64 9.73
CA THR A 114 15.99 -11.46 10.93
C THR A 114 16.79 -10.89 12.10
N ALA A 115 18.04 -10.46 11.85
CA ALA A 115 18.89 -9.82 12.86
C ALA A 115 18.27 -8.49 13.35
N LEU A 116 17.75 -7.66 12.45
CA LEU A 116 17.05 -6.42 12.83
C LEU A 116 15.82 -6.70 13.69
N LEU A 117 15.01 -7.72 13.35
CA LEU A 117 13.87 -8.12 14.17
C LEU A 117 14.30 -8.61 15.56
N GLU A 118 15.39 -9.39 15.65
CA GLU A 118 15.95 -9.82 16.94
C GLU A 118 16.44 -8.66 17.78
N ILE A 119 17.09 -7.66 17.17
CA ILE A 119 17.51 -6.42 17.86
C ILE A 119 16.30 -5.72 18.49
N HIS A 120 15.19 -5.58 17.73
CA HIS A 120 14.00 -4.90 18.23
C HIS A 120 13.27 -5.71 19.33
N ASP A 121 13.25 -7.02 19.21
CA ASP A 121 12.66 -7.90 20.22
C ASP A 121 13.42 -7.83 21.54
N ARG A 122 14.76 -7.90 21.49
CA ARG A 122 15.64 -7.71 22.66
C ARG A 122 15.52 -6.31 23.27
N ALA A 123 15.43 -5.28 22.43
CA ALA A 123 15.18 -3.92 22.91
C ALA A 123 13.81 -3.81 23.61
N SER A 124 12.80 -4.47 23.09
CA SER A 124 11.48 -4.53 23.72
C SER A 124 11.53 -5.23 25.09
N GLU A 125 12.20 -6.37 25.20
CA GLU A 125 12.41 -7.07 26.46
C GLU A 125 13.18 -6.21 27.48
N PHE A 126 14.24 -5.55 27.02
CA PHE A 126 15.02 -4.63 27.84
C PHE A 126 14.14 -3.50 28.38
N PHE A 127 13.33 -2.86 27.56
CA PHE A 127 12.44 -1.79 28.03
C PHE A 127 11.37 -2.30 29.00
N GLN A 128 10.85 -3.50 28.83
CA GLN A 128 9.90 -4.11 29.77
C GLN A 128 10.56 -4.41 31.12
N GLN A 129 11.78 -4.91 31.13
CA GLN A 129 12.56 -5.14 32.37
C GLN A 129 12.79 -3.83 33.12
N TYR A 130 13.17 -2.76 32.42
CA TYR A 130 13.35 -1.44 33.03
C TYR A 130 12.06 -0.83 33.56
N LEU A 131 10.92 -1.09 32.87
CA LEU A 131 9.61 -0.67 33.40
C LEU A 131 9.29 -1.35 34.73
N SER A 132 9.64 -2.63 34.87
CA SER A 132 9.41 -3.41 36.10
C SER A 132 10.42 -3.08 37.22
N GLY A 133 11.58 -2.56 36.85
CA GLY A 133 12.66 -2.17 37.78
C GLY A 133 12.40 -0.88 38.55
N PRO A 134 13.33 -0.52 39.47
CA PRO A 134 13.20 0.70 40.28
C PRO A 134 13.18 1.98 39.44
N GLU A 135 13.95 2.06 38.36
CA GLU A 135 13.99 3.23 37.46
C GLU A 135 12.67 3.49 36.75
N GLY A 136 11.85 2.44 36.57
CA GLY A 136 10.54 2.53 35.94
C GLY A 136 9.41 3.09 36.80
N ALA A 137 9.65 3.45 38.05
CA ALA A 137 8.61 3.87 39.01
C ALA A 137 7.74 5.01 38.47
N ARG A 138 8.34 6.09 37.94
CA ARG A 138 7.59 7.22 37.32
C ARG A 138 6.80 6.79 36.07
N ALA A 139 7.34 5.85 35.30
CA ALA A 139 6.65 5.34 34.14
C ALA A 139 5.42 4.51 34.54
N ARG A 140 5.55 3.67 35.57
CA ARG A 140 4.40 2.91 36.12
C ARG A 140 3.33 3.83 36.70
N GLU A 141 3.72 4.86 37.45
CA GLU A 141 2.80 5.89 37.97
C GLU A 141 2.03 6.58 36.83
N TYR A 142 2.75 6.97 35.79
CA TYR A 142 2.15 7.55 34.59
C TYR A 142 1.12 6.60 33.92
N LEU A 143 1.47 5.32 33.75
CA LEU A 143 0.59 4.32 33.15
C LEU A 143 -0.63 4.01 34.03
N ALA A 144 -0.44 3.95 35.36
CA ALA A 144 -1.52 3.84 36.32
C ALA A 144 -2.47 5.06 36.30
N GLY A 145 -1.93 6.27 36.17
CA GLY A 145 -2.68 7.50 35.97
C GLY A 145 -3.47 7.53 34.65
N ARG A 146 -3.08 6.67 33.69
CA ARG A 146 -3.82 6.41 32.44
C ARG A 146 -4.80 5.24 32.55
N ALA A 147 -4.98 4.67 33.74
CA ALA A 147 -5.86 3.54 34.02
C ALA A 147 -5.54 2.27 33.18
N LEU A 148 -4.27 2.06 32.80
CA LEU A 148 -3.86 0.87 32.10
C LEU A 148 -3.58 -0.27 33.08
N SER A 149 -4.22 -1.42 32.88
CA SER A 149 -3.99 -2.62 33.66
C SER A 149 -2.62 -3.25 33.34
N GLU A 150 -2.08 -4.04 34.28
CA GLU A 150 -0.86 -4.81 34.04
C GLU A 150 -1.00 -5.76 32.85
N GLU A 151 -2.17 -6.33 32.64
CA GLU A 151 -2.46 -7.20 31.49
C GLU A 151 -2.31 -6.42 30.16
N THR A 152 -2.88 -5.20 30.11
CA THR A 152 -2.75 -4.32 28.94
C THR A 152 -1.30 -3.93 28.72
N ILE A 153 -0.57 -3.56 29.77
CA ILE A 153 0.86 -3.20 29.69
C ILE A 153 1.68 -4.37 29.13
N LYS A 154 1.46 -5.59 29.60
CA LYS A 154 2.12 -6.80 29.11
C LYS A 154 1.72 -7.12 27.68
N ARG A 155 0.43 -7.03 27.36
CA ARG A 155 -0.10 -7.34 26.03
C ARG A 155 0.47 -6.43 24.95
N PHE A 156 0.59 -5.15 25.23
CA PHE A 156 1.20 -4.17 24.32
C PHE A 156 2.73 -4.08 24.47
N ARG A 157 3.34 -4.93 25.33
CA ARG A 157 4.79 -4.95 25.59
C ARG A 157 5.34 -3.56 25.92
N ILE A 158 4.55 -2.75 26.64
CA ILE A 158 4.93 -1.39 27.04
C ILE A 158 6.15 -1.46 27.94
N GLY A 159 7.13 -0.59 27.74
CA GLY A 159 8.38 -0.56 28.46
C GLY A 159 8.81 0.84 28.89
N TYR A 160 9.99 0.94 29.45
CA TYR A 160 10.61 2.19 29.81
C TYR A 160 12.07 2.24 29.35
N ALA A 161 12.45 3.29 28.63
CA ALA A 161 13.83 3.57 28.28
C ALA A 161 14.47 4.39 29.38
N PRO A 162 15.51 3.87 30.06
CA PRO A 162 16.22 4.60 31.13
C PRO A 162 16.88 5.87 30.59
N ASP A 163 17.29 6.78 31.48
CA ASP A 163 17.97 8.01 31.08
C ASP A 163 19.39 7.77 30.53
N SER A 164 20.01 6.65 30.90
CA SER A 164 21.29 6.26 30.34
C SER A 164 21.23 5.98 28.86
N GLY A 165 22.02 6.69 28.07
CA GLY A 165 22.16 6.44 26.64
C GLY A 165 22.99 5.20 26.26
N PHE A 166 23.60 4.52 27.22
CA PHE A 166 24.64 3.52 26.99
C PHE A 166 24.23 2.09 27.29
N VAL A 167 23.35 1.87 28.27
CA VAL A 167 23.01 0.52 28.73
C VAL A 167 22.42 -0.38 27.65
N LEU A 168 21.49 0.14 26.84
CA LEU A 168 20.94 -0.59 25.71
C LEU A 168 22.01 -0.86 24.64
N ARG A 169 22.89 0.13 24.40
CA ARG A 169 24.02 -0.03 23.48
C ARG A 169 24.91 -1.18 23.91
N ASP A 170 25.35 -1.17 25.17
CA ASP A 170 26.29 -2.16 25.71
C ASP A 170 25.69 -3.57 25.68
N LEU A 171 24.38 -3.70 25.94
CA LEU A 171 23.66 -4.95 25.82
C LEU A 171 23.67 -5.51 24.39
N LEU A 172 23.41 -4.66 23.39
CA LEU A 172 23.25 -5.09 22.00
C LEU A 172 24.59 -5.21 21.25
N SER A 173 25.59 -4.35 21.57
CA SER A 173 26.92 -4.39 20.92
C SER A 173 27.69 -5.67 21.22
N ASN A 174 27.35 -6.39 22.28
CA ASN A 174 27.95 -7.68 22.58
C ASN A 174 27.53 -8.79 21.60
N LYS A 175 26.46 -8.59 20.84
CA LYS A 175 25.88 -9.63 19.98
C LYS A 175 25.73 -9.22 18.52
N PHE A 176 25.55 -7.95 18.24
CA PHE A 176 25.31 -7.43 16.90
C PHE A 176 26.39 -6.44 16.51
N ASP A 177 26.74 -6.45 15.20
CA ASP A 177 27.71 -5.52 14.66
C ASP A 177 27.17 -4.08 14.62
N GLU A 178 28.09 -3.12 14.49
CA GLU A 178 27.77 -1.70 14.48
C GLU A 178 26.88 -1.30 13.30
N GLN A 179 26.99 -1.95 12.14
CA GLN A 179 26.17 -1.65 10.98
C GLN A 179 24.70 -2.00 11.21
N LEU A 180 24.41 -3.19 11.75
CA LEU A 180 23.06 -3.61 12.13
C LEU A 180 22.45 -2.66 13.17
N LEU A 181 23.26 -2.24 14.17
CA LEU A 181 22.81 -1.29 15.18
C LEU A 181 22.53 0.09 14.57
N ARG A 182 23.28 0.53 13.56
CA ARG A 182 23.01 1.76 12.81
C ARG A 182 21.65 1.67 12.11
N GLU A 183 21.40 0.59 11.42
CA GLU A 183 20.20 0.38 10.61
C GLU A 183 18.95 0.10 11.45
N SER A 184 19.10 -0.31 12.71
CA SER A 184 17.99 -0.53 13.64
C SER A 184 17.18 0.74 13.96
N GLY A 185 17.77 1.92 13.81
CA GLY A 185 17.14 3.20 14.18
C GLY A 185 16.98 3.43 15.70
N LEU A 186 17.55 2.56 16.54
CA LEU A 186 17.52 2.69 18.00
C LEU A 186 18.58 3.65 18.53
N PHE A 187 19.60 3.95 17.76
CA PHE A 187 20.77 4.70 18.17
C PHE A 187 20.96 5.99 17.36
N SER A 188 21.69 6.92 17.95
CA SER A 188 22.18 8.14 17.33
C SER A 188 23.68 8.23 17.51
N TRP A 189 24.35 8.95 16.60
CA TRP A 189 25.80 9.14 16.60
C TRP A 189 26.14 10.60 16.80
N LYS A 190 27.24 10.89 17.54
CA LYS A 190 27.85 12.21 17.53
C LYS A 190 28.67 12.32 16.24
N THR A 191 28.34 13.25 15.38
CA THR A 191 29.19 13.64 14.25
C THR A 191 30.24 14.64 14.75
N GLU A 192 31.49 14.47 14.36
CA GLU A 192 32.64 15.32 14.77
C GLU A 192 32.49 16.80 14.37
N GLU A 193 31.59 17.13 13.45
CA GLU A 193 31.35 18.52 13.01
C GLU A 193 30.76 19.44 14.06
N LYS A 194 30.14 18.93 15.12
CA LYS A 194 29.62 19.77 16.21
C LYS A 194 30.60 20.07 17.34
N SER A 195 31.76 19.41 17.37
CA SER A 195 32.82 19.74 18.37
C SER A 195 33.74 20.87 17.93
N ARG A 196 33.86 21.12 16.60
CA ARG A 196 34.72 22.21 16.10
C ARG A 196 34.10 23.61 16.17
N SER A 197 32.80 23.74 16.36
CA SER A 197 32.13 25.05 16.48
C SER A 197 32.13 25.63 17.91
N LEU A 198 32.57 24.87 18.91
CA LEU A 198 32.66 25.34 20.31
C LEU A 198 34.09 25.76 20.72
N ASP A 199 35.12 25.38 19.96
CA ASP A 199 36.51 25.72 20.29
C ASP A 199 37.03 26.97 19.55
N PHE A 200 36.22 27.61 18.68
CA PHE A 200 36.63 28.81 17.94
C PHE A 200 36.14 30.15 18.52
N ALA A 201 35.48 30.13 19.68
CA ALA A 201 35.01 31.36 20.37
C ALA A 201 35.98 31.87 21.46
N GLY A 202 37.21 31.39 21.47
CA GLY A 202 38.16 31.69 22.55
C GLY A 202 39.54 32.21 22.14
N GLN A 203 39.69 32.88 20.97
CA GLN A 203 40.93 33.68 20.73
C GLN A 203 40.76 34.58 19.49
N SER A 204 40.43 35.84 19.73
CA SER A 204 40.98 36.99 19.01
C SER A 204 40.48 38.29 19.69
N GLY A 205 41.26 38.75 20.62
CA GLY A 205 41.21 40.13 21.04
C GLY A 205 42.01 40.99 20.08
N SER A 206 41.47 42.12 19.73
CA SER A 206 42.09 43.41 19.52
C SER A 206 41.41 44.24 18.43
N GLY A 207 40.82 45.31 18.85
CA GLY A 207 40.96 46.61 18.27
C GLY A 207 40.10 46.98 17.06
N PHE A 208 39.01 47.73 17.26
CA PHE A 208 38.95 49.08 16.67
C PHE A 208 37.82 49.91 17.34
N ARG A 209 38.17 51.18 17.59
CA ARG A 209 37.32 52.26 18.22
C ARG A 209 36.37 52.88 17.19
N GLY A 210 35.22 53.42 17.69
CA GLY A 210 34.39 54.40 17.02
C GLY A 210 32.97 54.40 17.56
N SER A 211 32.67 55.11 18.54
CA SER A 211 32.02 56.37 18.86
C SER A 211 30.53 56.51 18.43
N ALA A 212 29.81 56.89 19.45
CA ALA A 212 28.69 57.84 19.57
C ALA A 212 27.33 57.23 19.97
N ALA A 213 27.00 57.53 21.22
CA ALA A 213 25.92 58.39 21.72
C ALA A 213 24.49 57.82 21.50
N ASP A 214 23.61 57.78 22.36
CA ASP A 214 23.19 58.41 23.59
C ASP A 214 21.78 57.85 23.88
N ASP A 215 21.43 57.61 25.07
CA ASP A 215 20.40 58.13 25.94
C ASP A 215 19.77 57.07 26.85
N ARG A 216 19.81 57.43 28.14
CA ARG A 216 19.23 56.76 29.31
C ARG A 216 17.76 57.21 29.53
N PRO A 217 17.01 56.78 30.59
CA PRO A 217 17.40 56.23 31.92
C PRO A 217 16.52 55.08 32.39
N GLY A 218 16.97 54.14 33.21
CA GLY A 218 17.06 54.19 34.65
C GLY A 218 15.82 53.79 35.46
N VAL A 219 15.86 52.63 36.14
CA VAL A 219 15.24 52.45 37.50
C VAL A 219 15.97 51.35 38.25
N GLU A 220 16.57 51.72 39.37
CA GLU A 220 17.04 50.87 40.48
C GLU A 220 15.87 50.15 41.16
N LYS A 221 16.09 48.95 41.66
CA LYS A 221 15.72 48.55 43.04
C LYS A 221 16.45 47.31 43.54
N THR A 222 17.22 47.53 44.49
CA THR A 222 17.75 46.75 45.61
C THR A 222 16.87 45.59 46.11
N GLY A 223 17.53 44.47 46.51
CA GLY A 223 16.94 43.41 47.30
C GLY A 223 17.95 42.37 47.73
N HIS A 224 18.60 42.57 48.84
CA HIS A 224 19.40 41.59 49.58
C HIS A 224 18.63 40.34 49.88
N ARG A 225 19.27 39.15 49.68
CA ARG A 225 18.97 37.98 50.52
C ARG A 225 20.20 37.08 50.69
N GLN A 226 20.47 36.86 51.93
CA GLN A 226 21.47 36.10 52.65
C GLN A 226 21.78 34.70 52.08
N GLU A 227 23.09 34.40 52.10
CA GLU A 227 23.68 33.07 52.04
C GLU A 227 23.36 32.31 53.33
N GLU A 228 22.73 31.14 53.19
CA GLU A 228 22.73 30.13 54.26
C GLU A 228 23.75 29.05 53.91
N GLN A 229 24.75 28.90 54.74
CA GLN A 229 25.78 27.86 54.70
C GLN A 229 25.21 26.52 55.17
N ILE A 230 25.36 25.47 54.38
CA ILE A 230 25.13 24.06 54.77
C ILE A 230 26.51 23.35 54.86
N PRO A 231 26.75 22.54 55.91
CA PRO A 231 28.06 21.98 56.23
C PRO A 231 28.43 20.78 55.29
N PRO A 232 29.74 20.42 55.20
CA PRO A 232 30.27 19.45 54.26
C PRO A 232 30.12 18.01 54.77
N GLY A 233 29.46 17.16 53.97
CA GLY A 233 29.36 15.74 54.28
C GLY A 233 28.99 14.89 53.07
N GLN A 234 29.97 14.14 52.60
CA GLN A 234 29.91 12.94 51.77
C GLN A 234 29.66 13.10 50.26
N LYS A 235 30.77 13.03 49.53
CA LYS A 235 30.83 12.77 48.11
C LYS A 235 30.47 11.30 47.82
N PRO A 236 29.62 10.98 46.84
CA PRO A 236 29.50 9.61 46.33
C PRO A 236 30.72 9.24 45.50
N ARG A 237 31.19 8.03 45.72
CA ARG A 237 32.39 7.44 45.08
C ARG A 237 32.29 7.39 43.56
N ARG A 238 33.26 7.99 42.92
CA ARG A 238 33.62 7.73 41.53
C ARG A 238 34.05 6.26 41.37
N TYR A 239 33.42 5.56 40.47
CA TYR A 239 34.00 4.35 39.88
C TYR A 239 34.83 4.79 38.68
N ASP A 240 36.10 5.14 38.93
CA ASP A 240 37.16 5.17 37.94
C ASP A 240 38.09 3.98 38.25
N ASN A 241 38.51 3.33 37.15
CA ASN A 241 39.55 2.32 37.04
C ASN A 241 39.12 0.84 36.99
N LEU A 242 38.95 0.41 35.74
CA LEU A 242 39.53 -0.83 35.23
C LEU A 242 39.82 -0.63 33.75
N ALA A 243 40.91 0.07 33.47
CA ALA A 243 41.55 0.04 32.16
C ALA A 243 42.80 -0.82 32.30
N SER A 244 42.73 -2.06 31.83
CA SER A 244 43.90 -2.87 31.54
C SER A 244 43.94 -3.12 30.01
N GLU A 245 44.98 -2.60 29.44
CA GLU A 245 45.60 -2.77 28.15
C GLU A 245 45.19 -4.00 27.33
N SER A 246 44.63 -3.76 26.15
CA SER A 246 44.97 -4.58 24.97
C SER A 246 45.12 -3.67 23.75
N LYS A 247 46.37 -3.53 23.32
CA LYS A 247 46.76 -2.99 22.02
C LYS A 247 46.30 -3.98 20.94
N ASN A 248 45.40 -3.62 20.02
CA ASN A 248 45.69 -3.61 18.58
C ASN A 248 44.46 -3.33 17.68
N LYS A 249 44.77 -2.60 16.61
CA LYS A 249 44.14 -2.47 15.30
C LYS A 249 42.96 -1.50 15.18
N GLY A 250 43.24 -0.40 14.53
CA GLY A 250 42.45 0.53 13.72
C GLY A 250 40.95 0.23 13.59
N THR A 251 40.15 0.70 14.55
CA THR A 251 38.70 0.83 14.42
C THR A 251 38.29 2.16 15.01
N SER A 252 37.52 2.90 14.28
CA SER A 252 36.87 4.14 14.70
C SER A 252 36.26 3.97 16.13
N SER A 253 36.54 4.91 16.99
CA SER A 253 36.20 4.90 18.42
C SER A 253 34.74 4.53 18.69
N PRO A 254 34.42 3.51 19.55
CA PRO A 254 33.06 3.13 19.91
C PRO A 254 32.29 4.18 20.72
N LEU A 255 32.90 5.31 21.01
CA LEU A 255 32.40 6.36 21.93
C LEU A 255 31.30 7.26 21.34
N ALA A 256 30.98 7.14 20.07
CA ALA A 256 30.05 8.04 19.38
C ALA A 256 28.58 7.58 19.39
N MET A 257 28.27 6.31 19.70
CA MET A 257 26.93 5.73 19.64
C MET A 257 26.20 5.82 21.00
N TYR A 258 24.97 6.30 20.99
CA TYR A 258 24.10 6.36 22.18
C TYR A 258 22.64 6.09 21.86
N SER A 259 21.85 5.58 22.83
CA SER A 259 20.43 5.30 22.65
C SER A 259 19.65 6.57 22.29
N LYS A 260 18.82 6.49 21.27
CA LYS A 260 17.94 7.55 20.82
C LYS A 260 16.80 7.81 21.81
N PHE A 261 16.32 6.76 22.44
CA PHE A 261 15.24 6.82 23.42
C PHE A 261 15.84 6.87 24.83
N ARG A 262 15.55 7.94 25.57
CA ARG A 262 16.01 8.14 26.95
C ARG A 262 14.91 8.78 27.78
N ASN A 263 14.70 8.29 28.97
CA ASN A 263 13.67 8.75 29.91
C ASN A 263 12.28 8.82 29.27
N ARG A 264 11.87 7.70 28.62
CA ARG A 264 10.61 7.63 27.87
C ARG A 264 9.86 6.34 28.15
N VAL A 265 8.54 6.45 28.24
CA VAL A 265 7.66 5.28 28.13
C VAL A 265 7.69 4.80 26.70
N MET A 266 7.95 3.52 26.48
CA MET A 266 8.18 2.91 25.19
C MET A 266 6.96 2.10 24.75
N PHE A 267 6.48 2.38 23.56
CA PHE A 267 5.39 1.66 22.89
C PHE A 267 5.97 0.96 21.66
N PRO A 268 6.09 -0.37 21.69
CA PRO A 268 6.51 -1.13 20.50
C PRO A 268 5.50 -0.99 19.38
N ILE A 269 6.00 -0.88 18.16
CA ILE A 269 5.21 -0.94 16.93
C ILE A 269 5.49 -2.30 16.28
N THR A 270 4.43 -3.04 16.03
CA THR A 270 4.50 -4.39 15.45
C THR A 270 4.11 -4.37 13.96
N ASN A 271 4.62 -5.34 13.20
CA ASN A 271 4.08 -5.65 11.88
C ASN A 271 2.79 -6.50 12.02
N ASP A 272 2.16 -6.84 10.90
CA ASP A 272 0.95 -7.68 10.83
C ASP A 272 1.13 -9.11 11.40
N SER A 273 2.38 -9.58 11.54
CA SER A 273 2.73 -10.87 12.16
C SER A 273 3.04 -10.76 13.66
N GLY A 274 2.93 -9.58 14.29
CA GLY A 274 3.20 -9.35 15.70
C GLY A 274 4.68 -9.23 16.07
N LYS A 275 5.59 -9.08 15.08
CA LYS A 275 7.01 -8.84 15.33
C LYS A 275 7.27 -7.36 15.54
N VAL A 276 8.05 -7.01 16.57
CA VAL A 276 8.44 -5.62 16.84
C VAL A 276 9.37 -5.13 15.75
N ILE A 277 9.01 -3.99 15.13
CA ILE A 277 9.75 -3.40 14.00
C ILE A 277 10.18 -1.95 14.28
N ALA A 278 9.60 -1.30 15.27
CA ALA A 278 9.88 0.07 15.63
C ALA A 278 9.37 0.39 17.05
N PHE A 279 9.61 1.61 17.50
CA PHE A 279 9.11 2.11 18.77
C PHE A 279 8.64 3.56 18.66
N THR A 280 7.67 3.90 19.51
CA THR A 280 7.33 5.26 19.88
C THR A 280 7.69 5.47 21.35
N GLY A 281 8.43 6.54 21.65
CA GLY A 281 8.82 6.86 23.02
C GLY A 281 8.18 8.16 23.50
N ARG A 282 7.34 8.12 24.56
CA ARG A 282 6.74 9.29 25.18
C ARG A 282 7.61 9.80 26.33
N THR A 283 8.03 11.07 26.30
CA THR A 283 8.79 11.66 27.41
C THR A 283 7.92 11.81 28.68
N LEU A 284 8.53 11.56 29.82
CA LEU A 284 7.97 11.85 31.16
C LEU A 284 8.44 13.21 31.70
N SER A 285 9.37 13.86 31.00
CA SER A 285 9.87 15.18 31.40
C SER A 285 8.96 16.27 30.85
N THR A 286 8.79 17.31 31.64
CA THR A 286 8.15 18.58 31.29
C THR A 286 9.16 19.62 30.79
N ASP A 287 10.46 19.30 30.82
CA ASP A 287 11.54 20.17 30.39
C ASP A 287 11.56 20.27 28.85
N GLU A 288 11.64 21.49 28.30
CA GLU A 288 11.76 21.74 26.86
C GLU A 288 13.00 21.05 26.24
N LYS A 289 14.08 20.86 27.03
CA LYS A 289 15.28 20.14 26.58
C LYS A 289 15.07 18.64 26.37
N ALA A 290 13.97 18.07 26.86
CA ALA A 290 13.65 16.63 26.66
C ALA A 290 13.24 16.30 25.23
N GLY A 291 13.11 17.30 24.35
CA GLY A 291 12.67 17.13 22.97
C GLY A 291 11.16 16.87 22.84
N PRO A 292 10.70 16.34 21.70
CA PRO A 292 9.27 16.21 21.40
C PRO A 292 8.56 15.27 22.39
N LYS A 293 7.29 15.56 22.70
CA LYS A 293 6.43 14.76 23.57
C LYS A 293 6.40 13.28 23.16
N TYR A 294 6.30 13.01 21.86
CA TYR A 294 6.43 11.69 21.26
C TYR A 294 7.60 11.67 20.28
N LEU A 295 8.46 10.67 20.40
CA LEU A 295 9.59 10.42 19.51
C LEU A 295 9.40 9.05 18.84
N ASN A 296 9.33 9.02 17.53
CA ASN A 296 9.19 7.78 16.76
C ASN A 296 10.54 7.29 16.22
N SER A 297 10.66 5.97 16.01
CA SER A 297 11.75 5.41 15.23
C SER A 297 11.82 6.06 13.84
N PRO A 298 13.02 6.22 13.24
CA PRO A 298 13.16 6.61 11.84
C PRO A 298 12.67 5.49 10.90
N GLU A 299 12.62 5.76 9.60
CA GLU A 299 12.49 4.72 8.58
C GLU A 299 13.69 3.75 8.68
N THR A 300 13.43 2.45 8.54
CA THR A 300 14.45 1.39 8.59
C THR A 300 14.13 0.31 7.52
N PRO A 301 15.05 -0.62 7.24
CA PRO A 301 14.76 -1.72 6.31
C PRO A 301 13.55 -2.59 6.69
N ILE A 302 13.16 -2.59 7.98
CA ILE A 302 12.01 -3.36 8.49
C ILE A 302 10.80 -2.50 8.89
N TYR A 303 10.91 -1.18 8.86
CA TYR A 303 9.86 -0.26 9.29
C TYR A 303 9.66 0.91 8.34
N SER A 304 8.45 1.07 7.84
CA SER A 304 8.01 2.26 7.13
C SER A 304 6.73 2.81 7.74
N LYS A 305 6.79 4.05 8.24
CA LYS A 305 5.66 4.74 8.89
C LYS A 305 4.42 4.80 8.02
N SER A 306 4.64 4.97 6.71
CA SER A 306 3.56 5.11 5.74
C SER A 306 2.82 3.79 5.46
N ARG A 307 3.33 2.65 5.91
CA ARG A 307 2.81 1.31 5.59
C ARG A 307 2.36 0.51 6.80
N VAL A 308 2.47 1.06 8.00
CA VAL A 308 2.16 0.34 9.25
C VAL A 308 0.99 1.02 9.95
N LEU A 309 0.07 0.23 10.47
CA LEU A 309 -1.01 0.64 11.36
C LEU A 309 -0.75 0.03 12.75
N PHE A 310 -0.72 0.88 13.76
CA PHE A 310 -0.52 0.44 15.15
C PHE A 310 -1.67 -0.46 15.60
N ASN A 311 -1.35 -1.55 16.28
CA ASN A 311 -2.28 -2.55 16.80
C ASN A 311 -2.98 -3.40 15.73
N LEU A 312 -2.60 -3.34 14.45
CA LEU A 312 -3.25 -4.10 13.40
C LEU A 312 -3.08 -5.63 13.61
N ASP A 313 -1.93 -6.06 14.10
CA ASP A 313 -1.64 -7.47 14.40
C ASP A 313 -2.65 -8.09 15.38
N GLN A 314 -3.10 -7.34 16.39
CA GLN A 314 -4.07 -7.78 17.38
C GLN A 314 -5.52 -7.49 16.96
N ALA A 315 -5.74 -6.42 16.17
CA ALA A 315 -7.08 -5.96 15.80
C ALA A 315 -7.65 -6.66 14.55
N LYS A 316 -6.80 -7.20 13.68
CA LYS A 316 -7.19 -7.72 12.35
C LYS A 316 -8.32 -8.73 12.40
N GLU A 317 -8.32 -9.63 13.36
CA GLU A 317 -9.37 -10.65 13.49
C GLU A 317 -10.69 -10.05 13.95
N ALA A 318 -10.66 -9.16 14.95
CA ALA A 318 -11.85 -8.45 15.40
C ALA A 318 -12.42 -7.53 14.30
N ILE A 319 -11.55 -6.90 13.48
CA ILE A 319 -11.98 -6.11 12.32
C ILE A 319 -12.73 -6.97 11.31
N ARG A 320 -12.23 -8.17 11.00
CA ARG A 320 -12.91 -9.11 10.09
C ARG A 320 -14.25 -9.57 10.62
N GLN A 321 -14.31 -9.99 11.90
CA GLN A 321 -15.52 -10.51 12.53
C GLN A 321 -16.62 -9.45 12.65
N LEU A 322 -16.24 -8.24 13.08
CA LEU A 322 -17.17 -7.11 13.23
C LEU A 322 -17.42 -6.38 11.91
N ASN A 323 -16.61 -6.65 10.90
CA ASN A 323 -16.63 -6.02 9.58
C ASN A 323 -16.51 -4.47 9.63
N TYR A 324 -15.78 -3.93 10.60
CA TYR A 324 -15.36 -2.52 10.62
C TYR A 324 -14.15 -2.30 11.53
N ALA A 325 -13.39 -1.25 11.25
CA ALA A 325 -12.30 -0.78 12.09
C ALA A 325 -12.66 0.54 12.80
N ILE A 326 -12.17 0.72 14.03
CA ILE A 326 -12.14 2.01 14.71
C ILE A 326 -10.75 2.60 14.47
N LEU A 327 -10.67 3.76 13.81
CA LEU A 327 -9.44 4.45 13.49
C LEU A 327 -9.29 5.68 14.40
N VAL A 328 -8.23 5.68 15.22
CA VAL A 328 -7.85 6.79 16.12
C VAL A 328 -6.50 7.37 15.71
N GLU A 329 -6.11 8.53 16.25
CA GLU A 329 -4.85 9.20 15.88
C GLU A 329 -3.64 8.61 16.60
N GLY A 330 -3.72 8.47 17.91
CA GLY A 330 -2.60 8.18 18.79
C GLY A 330 -2.55 6.75 19.31
N GLN A 331 -1.34 6.32 19.70
CA GLN A 331 -1.15 5.02 20.34
C GLN A 331 -1.89 4.91 21.67
N MET A 332 -1.89 5.99 22.48
CA MET A 332 -2.58 5.97 23.77
C MET A 332 -4.08 5.82 23.61
N ASP A 333 -4.68 6.54 22.66
CA ASP A 333 -6.10 6.40 22.35
C ASP A 333 -6.43 4.98 21.93
N CYS A 334 -5.60 4.39 21.05
CA CYS A 334 -5.75 3.02 20.58
C CYS A 334 -5.68 2.02 21.75
N ILE A 335 -4.68 2.16 22.64
CA ILE A 335 -4.51 1.25 23.78
C ILE A 335 -5.69 1.40 24.74
N SER A 336 -6.16 2.62 25.03
CA SER A 336 -7.27 2.86 25.94
C SER A 336 -8.60 2.33 25.40
N VAL A 337 -8.86 2.53 24.10
CA VAL A 337 -10.06 1.98 23.42
C VAL A 337 -9.99 0.44 23.42
N PHE A 338 -8.82 -0.13 23.14
CA PHE A 338 -8.62 -1.58 23.17
C PHE A 338 -8.83 -2.15 24.57
N ALA A 339 -8.26 -1.52 25.60
CA ALA A 339 -8.40 -1.92 27.00
C ALA A 339 -9.85 -1.84 27.49
N ALA A 340 -10.64 -0.92 26.95
CA ALA A 340 -12.08 -0.84 27.18
C ALA A 340 -12.90 -1.97 26.50
N GLY A 341 -12.25 -2.85 25.72
CA GLY A 341 -12.86 -4.02 25.07
C GLY A 341 -13.27 -3.82 23.62
N PHE A 342 -12.87 -2.73 22.97
CA PHE A 342 -13.06 -2.51 21.53
C PHE A 342 -11.84 -2.98 20.77
N HIS A 343 -11.74 -4.28 20.50
CA HIS A 343 -10.54 -4.92 19.97
C HIS A 343 -10.27 -4.63 18.49
N ASN A 344 -11.23 -4.06 17.77
CA ASN A 344 -11.11 -3.67 16.35
C ASN A 344 -10.55 -2.25 16.15
N VAL A 345 -9.79 -1.73 17.12
CA VAL A 345 -9.19 -0.39 17.07
C VAL A 345 -7.77 -0.41 16.56
N ILE A 346 -7.43 0.56 15.71
CA ILE A 346 -6.10 0.79 15.14
C ILE A 346 -5.75 2.28 15.16
N ALA A 347 -4.44 2.61 15.04
CA ALA A 347 -4.01 4.00 14.94
C ALA A 347 -2.99 4.24 13.82
N SER A 348 -2.95 5.48 13.30
CA SER A 348 -1.93 5.96 12.35
C SER A 348 -0.60 6.34 12.98
N SER A 349 -0.50 6.30 14.30
CA SER A 349 0.74 6.51 15.08
C SER A 349 1.34 7.91 15.01
N GLY A 350 0.51 8.95 15.04
CA GLY A 350 0.96 10.35 15.08
C GLY A 350 1.58 10.84 13.77
N THR A 351 1.24 10.18 12.66
CA THR A 351 1.54 10.63 11.30
C THR A 351 0.23 10.78 10.53
N ALA A 352 0.24 11.64 9.50
CA ALA A 352 -0.91 11.71 8.60
C ALA A 352 -1.18 10.32 8.00
N PHE A 353 -2.44 9.92 8.00
CA PHE A 353 -2.89 8.66 7.39
C PHE A 353 -2.56 8.64 5.89
N THR A 354 -2.14 7.50 5.37
CA THR A 354 -1.62 7.37 4.00
C THR A 354 -2.46 6.44 3.15
N ASP A 355 -2.31 6.56 1.83
CA ASP A 355 -2.88 5.66 0.84
C ASP A 355 -2.47 4.18 1.06
N ALA A 356 -1.20 3.94 1.38
CA ALA A 356 -0.71 2.59 1.69
C ALA A 356 -1.37 1.99 2.95
N GLN A 357 -1.64 2.81 3.97
CA GLN A 357 -2.37 2.39 5.17
C GLN A 357 -3.85 2.13 4.87
N ALA A 358 -4.49 2.93 4.00
CA ALA A 358 -5.86 2.69 3.54
C ALA A 358 -5.95 1.35 2.79
N LYS A 359 -5.04 1.10 1.85
CA LYS A 359 -4.96 -0.19 1.13
C LYS A 359 -4.69 -1.36 2.06
N LEU A 360 -3.83 -1.19 3.06
CA LEU A 360 -3.57 -2.21 4.07
C LEU A 360 -4.83 -2.53 4.88
N LEU A 361 -5.53 -1.50 5.39
CA LEU A 361 -6.78 -1.69 6.13
C LEU A 361 -7.87 -2.34 5.28
N GLY A 362 -7.97 -1.95 4.01
CA GLY A 362 -8.94 -2.46 3.05
C GLY A 362 -8.87 -3.98 2.79
N ARG A 363 -7.77 -4.64 3.19
CA ARG A 363 -7.66 -6.10 3.16
C ARG A 363 -8.49 -6.79 4.24
N PHE A 364 -8.88 -6.08 5.29
CA PHE A 364 -9.59 -6.63 6.45
C PHE A 364 -11.05 -6.20 6.50
N SER A 365 -11.35 -4.95 6.19
CA SER A 365 -12.70 -4.41 6.03
C SER A 365 -12.67 -3.12 5.23
N LYS A 366 -13.74 -2.85 4.49
CA LYS A 366 -13.99 -1.56 3.83
C LYS A 366 -14.89 -0.64 4.66
N ASN A 367 -15.18 -0.99 5.91
CA ASN A 367 -15.95 -0.14 6.83
C ASN A 367 -15.02 0.43 7.90
N ALA A 368 -15.08 1.73 8.13
CA ALA A 368 -14.28 2.41 9.15
C ALA A 368 -15.12 3.42 9.96
N VAL A 369 -14.89 3.44 11.26
CA VAL A 369 -15.35 4.52 12.14
C VAL A 369 -14.14 5.34 12.52
N VAL A 370 -14.08 6.60 12.08
CA VAL A 370 -12.99 7.52 12.35
C VAL A 370 -13.32 8.32 13.59
N ASN A 371 -12.46 8.22 14.62
CA ASN A 371 -12.57 8.95 15.87
C ASN A 371 -11.30 9.74 16.15
N PHE A 372 -11.19 10.90 15.51
CA PHE A 372 -10.06 11.82 15.65
C PHE A 372 -10.43 12.98 16.55
N ASP A 373 -9.41 13.65 17.09
CA ASP A 373 -9.54 14.81 17.94
C ASP A 373 -10.28 15.96 17.21
N PRO A 374 -11.31 16.58 17.82
CA PRO A 374 -12.08 17.63 17.19
C PRO A 374 -11.39 18.99 17.10
N ASP A 375 -10.13 19.12 17.55
CA ASP A 375 -9.38 20.37 17.47
C ASP A 375 -9.12 20.83 16.03
N THR A 376 -8.75 22.11 15.83
CA THR A 376 -8.60 22.70 14.48
C THR A 376 -7.44 22.09 13.69
N ALA A 377 -6.40 21.59 14.33
CA ALA A 377 -5.29 20.90 13.69
C ALA A 377 -5.69 19.48 13.28
N GLY A 378 -6.39 18.77 14.17
CA GLY A 378 -6.97 17.46 13.92
C GLY A 378 -8.04 17.48 12.83
N ALA A 379 -8.81 18.57 12.70
CA ALA A 379 -9.85 18.70 11.68
C ALA A 379 -9.33 18.58 10.24
N LYS A 380 -8.17 19.19 9.91
CA LYS A 380 -7.55 19.07 8.57
C LYS A 380 -6.95 17.68 8.34
N ALA A 381 -6.34 17.09 9.36
CA ALA A 381 -5.83 15.73 9.31
C ALA A 381 -6.97 14.73 9.11
N THR A 382 -8.09 14.95 9.83
CA THR A 382 -9.32 14.18 9.68
C THR A 382 -9.85 14.24 8.26
N GLU A 383 -10.01 15.44 7.67
CA GLU A 383 -10.53 15.61 6.31
C GLU A 383 -9.63 14.91 5.27
N ARG A 384 -8.32 14.97 5.44
CA ARG A 384 -7.38 14.27 4.56
C ARG A 384 -7.54 12.75 4.68
N THR A 385 -7.60 12.22 5.89
CA THR A 385 -7.81 10.78 6.15
C THR A 385 -9.12 10.29 5.55
N LEU A 386 -10.21 11.03 5.80
CA LEU A 386 -11.52 10.71 5.27
C LEU A 386 -11.54 10.72 3.73
N SER A 387 -10.82 11.67 3.12
CA SER A 387 -10.67 11.75 1.67
C SER A 387 -9.98 10.54 1.07
N LEU A 388 -8.88 10.08 1.69
CA LEU A 388 -8.15 8.87 1.25
C LEU A 388 -8.99 7.60 1.40
N LEU A 389 -9.74 7.48 2.50
CA LEU A 389 -10.63 6.35 2.71
C LEU A 389 -11.78 6.32 1.68
N VAL A 390 -12.32 7.49 1.29
CA VAL A 390 -13.33 7.59 0.22
C VAL A 390 -12.77 7.15 -1.12
N GLU A 391 -11.55 7.58 -1.47
CA GLU A 391 -10.87 7.20 -2.72
C GLU A 391 -10.64 5.68 -2.80
N GLU A 392 -10.42 5.03 -1.67
CA GLU A 392 -10.26 3.58 -1.54
C GLU A 392 -11.58 2.81 -1.30
N ASP A 393 -12.73 3.45 -1.59
CA ASP A 393 -14.09 2.87 -1.53
C ASP A 393 -14.49 2.35 -0.14
N PHE A 394 -14.12 3.08 0.93
CA PHE A 394 -14.55 2.77 2.28
C PHE A 394 -15.93 3.36 2.59
N GLN A 395 -16.73 2.59 3.33
CA GLN A 395 -17.90 3.08 4.04
C GLN A 395 -17.49 3.70 5.38
N ILE A 396 -17.62 5.02 5.49
CA ILE A 396 -17.02 5.76 6.59
C ILE A 396 -18.12 6.32 7.50
N LYS A 397 -17.93 6.13 8.80
CA LYS A 397 -18.64 6.86 9.84
C LYS A 397 -17.67 7.73 10.63
N VAL A 398 -18.14 8.86 11.12
CA VAL A 398 -17.37 9.78 11.94
C VAL A 398 -17.95 9.76 13.35
N LEU A 399 -17.14 9.39 14.32
CA LEU A 399 -17.46 9.50 15.73
C LEU A 399 -16.96 10.84 16.26
N ARG A 400 -17.85 11.67 16.77
CA ARG A 400 -17.53 12.91 17.45
C ARG A 400 -17.76 12.75 18.94
N LEU A 401 -16.70 12.90 19.72
CA LEU A 401 -16.80 13.01 21.16
C LEU A 401 -17.12 14.47 21.54
N GLU A 402 -17.52 14.68 22.78
CA GLU A 402 -17.72 16.01 23.32
C GLU A 402 -16.44 16.85 23.27
N ALA A 403 -16.58 18.17 23.14
CA ALA A 403 -15.44 19.07 23.05
C ALA A 403 -14.50 18.92 24.26
N GLY A 404 -13.18 18.83 24.00
CA GLY A 404 -12.15 18.67 25.01
C GLY A 404 -11.89 17.22 25.45
N PHE A 405 -12.52 16.23 24.79
CA PHE A 405 -12.26 14.82 25.04
C PHE A 405 -11.57 14.16 23.86
N ASP A 406 -10.35 13.63 24.09
CA ASP A 406 -9.79 12.57 23.26
C ASP A 406 -10.38 11.19 23.68
N PRO A 407 -10.22 10.13 22.86
CA PRO A 407 -10.75 8.79 23.19
C PRO A 407 -10.27 8.25 24.55
N ASP A 408 -8.98 8.46 24.89
CA ASP A 408 -8.40 8.04 26.16
C ASP A 408 -9.08 8.76 27.36
N LEU A 409 -9.20 10.07 27.32
CA LEU A 409 -9.82 10.86 28.39
C LEU A 409 -11.30 10.55 28.50
N TYR A 410 -12.00 10.37 27.37
CA TYR A 410 -13.43 10.06 27.37
C TYR A 410 -13.72 8.74 28.07
N ILE A 411 -13.00 7.69 27.72
CA ILE A 411 -13.15 6.35 28.32
C ILE A 411 -12.83 6.41 29.84
N ARG A 412 -11.75 7.09 30.21
CA ARG A 412 -11.36 7.21 31.63
C ARG A 412 -12.38 7.99 32.48
N ARG A 413 -13.06 8.98 31.90
CA ARG A 413 -14.00 9.83 32.64
C ARG A 413 -15.42 9.32 32.60
N LYS A 414 -15.88 8.80 31.46
CA LYS A 414 -17.28 8.43 31.20
C LYS A 414 -17.50 6.91 31.12
N GLY A 415 -16.44 6.16 30.94
CA GLY A 415 -16.48 4.70 30.90
C GLY A 415 -16.79 4.11 29.55
N LYS A 416 -16.69 2.78 29.50
CA LYS A 416 -16.89 1.94 28.30
C LYS A 416 -18.28 2.11 27.67
N ASP A 417 -19.33 2.12 28.51
CA ASP A 417 -20.72 2.13 28.02
C ASP A 417 -21.05 3.46 27.32
N ALA A 418 -20.54 4.58 27.86
CA ALA A 418 -20.66 5.89 27.23
C ALA A 418 -19.95 5.91 25.85
N TYR A 419 -18.76 5.31 25.74
CA TYR A 419 -18.06 5.21 24.46
C TYR A 419 -18.79 4.30 23.48
N ALA A 420 -19.33 3.16 23.93
CA ALA A 420 -20.15 2.27 23.12
C ALA A 420 -21.42 3.00 22.57
N HIS A 421 -22.07 3.77 23.43
CA HIS A 421 -23.23 4.57 23.03
C HIS A 421 -22.84 5.64 21.98
N ALA A 422 -21.76 6.38 22.21
CA ALA A 422 -21.23 7.35 21.25
C ALA A 422 -20.86 6.70 19.91
N LEU A 423 -20.23 5.51 19.96
CA LEU A 423 -19.89 4.72 18.76
C LEU A 423 -21.15 4.34 17.97
N GLY A 424 -22.24 3.95 18.65
CA GLY A 424 -23.53 3.66 18.03
C GLY A 424 -24.17 4.87 17.34
N GLN A 425 -23.87 6.09 17.81
CA GLN A 425 -24.35 7.36 17.25
C GLN A 425 -23.43 7.97 16.20
N SER A 426 -22.37 7.26 15.76
CA SER A 426 -21.49 7.74 14.72
C SER A 426 -22.23 8.03 13.41
N GLN A 427 -21.96 9.18 12.84
CA GLN A 427 -22.63 9.69 11.64
C GLN A 427 -21.96 9.20 10.37
N ARG A 428 -22.71 8.99 9.27
CA ARG A 428 -22.11 8.78 7.95
C ARG A 428 -21.26 10.00 7.56
N TYR A 429 -20.19 9.78 6.86
CA TYR A 429 -19.23 10.83 6.49
C TYR A 429 -19.88 12.01 5.76
N PHE A 430 -20.75 11.76 4.80
CA PHE A 430 -21.40 12.83 4.05
C PHE A 430 -22.44 13.58 4.88
N ASP A 431 -23.11 12.93 5.83
CA ASP A 431 -23.99 13.61 6.80
C ASP A 431 -23.19 14.58 7.68
N TYR A 432 -22.03 14.12 8.18
CA TYR A 432 -21.11 14.96 8.94
C TYR A 432 -20.63 16.17 8.14
N LEU A 433 -20.28 15.99 6.86
CA LEU A 433 -19.84 17.10 6.00
C LEU A 433 -20.98 18.10 5.75
N ILE A 434 -22.20 17.65 5.52
CA ILE A 434 -23.36 18.49 5.29
C ILE A 434 -23.65 19.34 6.53
N GLU A 435 -23.64 18.73 7.72
CA GLU A 435 -23.83 19.47 8.98
C GLU A 435 -22.75 20.54 9.16
N ARG A 436 -21.49 20.20 8.88
CA ARG A 436 -20.38 21.13 8.96
C ARG A 436 -20.50 22.26 7.95
N ALA A 437 -20.90 21.96 6.70
CA ALA A 437 -21.15 22.97 5.68
C ALA A 437 -22.26 23.93 6.11
N ARG A 438 -23.35 23.42 6.68
CA ARG A 438 -24.46 24.24 7.20
C ARG A 438 -24.07 25.11 8.39
N ALA A 439 -23.20 24.61 9.26
CA ALA A 439 -22.71 25.38 10.40
C ALA A 439 -21.77 26.52 9.95
N GLN A 440 -20.98 26.31 8.89
CA GLN A 440 -20.01 27.25 8.40
C GLN A 440 -20.63 28.27 7.42
N PHE A 441 -21.62 27.87 6.61
CA PHE A 441 -22.22 28.69 5.57
C PHE A 441 -23.73 28.81 5.78
N PRO A 442 -24.31 30.02 5.89
CA PRO A 442 -25.75 30.22 6.09
C PRO A 442 -26.56 29.66 4.91
N ALA A 443 -27.21 28.52 5.08
CA ALA A 443 -27.97 27.84 4.02
C ALA A 443 -29.24 28.61 3.57
N ARG A 444 -29.59 29.74 4.23
CA ARG A 444 -30.76 30.56 3.90
C ARG A 444 -30.52 31.52 2.72
N SER A 445 -29.27 31.85 2.37
CA SER A 445 -28.93 32.70 1.25
C SER A 445 -28.43 31.89 0.05
N ALA A 446 -28.68 32.36 -1.18
CA ALA A 446 -28.18 31.75 -2.39
C ALA A 446 -26.64 31.63 -2.36
N GLU A 447 -25.97 32.71 -1.90
CA GLU A 447 -24.51 32.71 -1.75
C GLU A 447 -24.00 31.69 -0.73
N GLY A 448 -24.71 31.52 0.40
CA GLY A 448 -24.39 30.50 1.41
C GLY A 448 -24.56 29.08 0.87
N LYS A 449 -25.61 28.82 0.09
CA LYS A 449 -25.83 27.54 -0.59
C LYS A 449 -24.70 27.22 -1.58
N VAL A 450 -24.25 28.19 -2.36
CA VAL A 450 -23.13 28.06 -3.30
C VAL A 450 -21.81 27.74 -2.55
N LYS A 451 -21.51 28.46 -1.47
CA LYS A 451 -20.32 28.20 -0.64
C LYS A 451 -20.36 26.80 -0.01
N ALA A 452 -21.50 26.38 0.53
CA ALA A 452 -21.70 25.04 1.07
C ALA A 452 -21.50 23.97 -0.02
N LEU A 453 -22.03 24.21 -1.22
CA LEU A 453 -21.86 23.31 -2.35
C LEU A 453 -20.39 23.20 -2.76
N ASN A 454 -19.68 24.31 -2.92
CA ASN A 454 -18.28 24.34 -3.29
C ASN A 454 -17.38 23.64 -2.24
N TYR A 455 -17.77 23.66 -0.97
CA TYR A 455 -17.11 22.90 0.09
C TYR A 455 -17.32 21.39 -0.08
N LEU A 456 -18.52 20.93 -0.46
CA LEU A 456 -18.85 19.50 -0.58
C LEU A 456 -18.38 18.86 -1.89
N LEU A 457 -18.35 19.61 -3.00
CA LEU A 457 -18.01 19.12 -4.34
C LEU A 457 -16.70 18.31 -4.39
N PRO A 458 -15.56 18.76 -3.80
CA PRO A 458 -14.31 18.01 -3.82
C PRO A 458 -14.41 16.63 -3.16
N HIS A 459 -15.25 16.48 -2.13
CA HIS A 459 -15.45 15.22 -1.42
C HIS A 459 -16.32 14.25 -2.21
N ILE A 460 -17.37 14.74 -2.87
CA ILE A 460 -18.23 13.91 -3.75
C ILE A 460 -17.44 13.37 -4.94
N GLN A 461 -16.59 14.20 -5.53
CA GLN A 461 -15.76 13.83 -6.69
C GLN A 461 -14.77 12.72 -6.41
N ARG A 462 -14.37 12.52 -5.15
CA ARG A 462 -13.44 11.46 -4.74
C ARG A 462 -14.09 10.09 -4.66
N VAL A 463 -15.40 10.01 -4.62
CA VAL A 463 -16.13 8.73 -4.60
C VAL A 463 -15.91 8.00 -5.93
N PRO A 464 -15.36 6.77 -5.93
CA PRO A 464 -15.02 6.07 -7.19
C PRO A 464 -16.24 5.73 -8.03
N SER A 465 -17.32 5.26 -7.41
CA SER A 465 -18.53 4.82 -8.09
C SER A 465 -19.36 6.01 -8.60
N ARG A 466 -19.64 6.02 -9.92
CA ARG A 466 -20.52 7.02 -10.54
C ARG A 466 -21.93 6.98 -9.99
N ILE A 467 -22.47 5.78 -9.77
CA ILE A 467 -23.84 5.57 -9.26
C ILE A 467 -23.96 6.18 -7.86
N ILE A 468 -22.99 5.87 -6.97
CA ILE A 468 -22.96 6.41 -5.60
C ILE A 468 -22.80 7.93 -5.62
N ARG A 469 -21.99 8.49 -6.53
CA ARG A 469 -21.84 9.94 -6.67
C ARG A 469 -23.14 10.63 -7.07
N ASP A 470 -23.89 10.05 -8.01
CA ASP A 470 -25.17 10.60 -8.47
C ASP A 470 -26.24 10.53 -7.35
N GLU A 471 -26.24 9.46 -6.57
CA GLU A 471 -27.14 9.29 -5.42
C GLU A 471 -26.80 10.28 -4.27
N LEU A 472 -25.52 10.41 -3.93
CA LEU A 472 -25.03 11.39 -2.97
C LEU A 472 -25.34 12.82 -3.41
N ALA A 473 -25.19 13.12 -4.70
CA ALA A 473 -25.54 14.43 -5.23
C ALA A 473 -27.02 14.75 -5.04
N HIS A 474 -27.89 13.76 -5.26
CA HIS A 474 -29.33 13.91 -5.01
C HIS A 474 -29.63 14.15 -3.52
N GLU A 475 -29.04 13.33 -2.63
CA GLU A 475 -29.22 13.45 -1.17
C GLU A 475 -28.71 14.81 -0.67
N ILE A 476 -27.55 15.27 -1.12
CA ILE A 476 -26.96 16.57 -0.73
C ILE A 476 -27.80 17.73 -1.25
N ALA A 477 -28.26 17.67 -2.50
CA ALA A 477 -29.14 18.68 -3.08
C ALA A 477 -30.43 18.83 -2.28
N GLN A 478 -31.05 17.72 -1.93
CA GLN A 478 -32.26 17.70 -1.09
C GLN A 478 -31.99 18.31 0.31
N LYS A 479 -30.87 17.91 0.96
CA LYS A 479 -30.53 18.44 2.29
C LYS A 479 -30.14 19.92 2.30
N LEU A 480 -29.59 20.47 1.21
CA LEU A 480 -29.25 21.88 1.07
C LEU A 480 -30.37 22.71 0.45
N ASP A 481 -31.50 22.09 0.10
CA ASP A 481 -32.61 22.72 -0.60
C ASP A 481 -32.13 23.42 -1.90
N ILE A 482 -31.43 22.65 -2.75
CA ILE A 482 -30.91 23.04 -4.06
C ILE A 482 -31.49 22.08 -5.10
N ASP A 483 -31.71 22.58 -6.34
CA ASP A 483 -32.13 21.70 -7.43
C ASP A 483 -31.00 20.69 -7.76
N SER A 484 -31.36 19.40 -7.78
CA SER A 484 -30.41 18.31 -8.04
C SER A 484 -29.82 18.38 -9.45
N SER A 485 -30.49 19.00 -10.42
CA SER A 485 -29.98 19.18 -11.78
C SER A 485 -28.78 20.10 -11.81
N VAL A 486 -28.78 21.18 -11.00
CA VAL A 486 -27.67 22.11 -10.87
C VAL A 486 -26.44 21.42 -10.32
N LEU A 487 -26.59 20.63 -9.24
CA LEU A 487 -25.46 19.89 -8.65
C LEU A 487 -24.89 18.86 -9.62
N ARG A 488 -25.74 18.14 -10.33
CA ARG A 488 -25.30 17.18 -11.36
C ARG A 488 -24.57 17.88 -12.51
N GLN A 489 -24.99 19.05 -12.91
CA GLN A 489 -24.35 19.84 -13.96
C GLN A 489 -22.97 20.31 -13.51
N GLU A 490 -22.82 20.82 -12.28
CA GLU A 490 -21.52 21.20 -11.70
C GLU A 490 -20.57 19.97 -11.58
N LEU A 491 -21.07 18.82 -11.15
CA LEU A 491 -20.26 17.59 -11.13
C LEU A 491 -19.79 17.17 -12.53
N LYS A 492 -20.61 17.36 -13.56
CA LYS A 492 -20.21 17.10 -14.96
C LYS A 492 -19.19 18.13 -15.45
N HIS A 493 -19.36 19.40 -15.19
CA HIS A 493 -18.40 20.45 -15.57
C HIS A 493 -17.02 20.23 -14.98
N VAL A 494 -16.95 19.88 -13.71
CA VAL A 494 -15.67 19.60 -13.04
C VAL A 494 -15.06 18.27 -13.52
N ALA A 495 -15.88 17.27 -13.85
CA ALA A 495 -15.40 16.02 -14.43
C ALA A 495 -14.79 16.24 -15.83
N THR A 496 -15.39 17.10 -16.67
CA THR A 496 -14.85 17.47 -17.98
C THR A 496 -13.58 18.32 -17.86
N ALA A 497 -13.50 19.23 -16.90
CA ALA A 497 -12.29 20.01 -16.62
C ALA A 497 -11.12 19.13 -16.11
N ARG A 498 -11.41 18.10 -15.32
CA ARG A 498 -10.42 17.10 -14.88
C ARG A 498 -9.96 16.18 -16.01
N SER A 499 -10.85 15.76 -16.90
CA SER A 499 -10.46 14.91 -18.04
C SER A 499 -9.54 15.64 -19.02
N ALA A 500 -9.52 16.97 -18.98
CA ALA A 500 -8.54 17.78 -19.70
C ALA A 500 -7.20 17.91 -18.96
N ALA A 501 -7.16 17.72 -17.64
CA ALA A 501 -5.98 17.90 -16.78
C ALA A 501 -5.41 16.60 -16.19
N THR A 502 -6.16 15.51 -16.19
CA THR A 502 -5.72 14.21 -15.66
C THR A 502 -5.42 13.30 -16.84
N LEU A 503 -4.15 12.94 -16.98
CA LEU A 503 -3.72 11.80 -17.77
C LEU A 503 -4.69 10.64 -17.54
N LYS A 504 -5.31 10.19 -18.62
CA LYS A 504 -6.17 9.03 -18.82
C LYS A 504 -6.11 8.03 -17.66
N ALA A 505 -7.24 7.89 -16.94
CA ALA A 505 -7.57 6.58 -16.38
C ALA A 505 -7.37 5.53 -17.49
N PRO A 506 -6.82 4.34 -17.24
CA PRO A 506 -6.75 3.32 -18.26
C PRO A 506 -8.19 3.10 -18.72
N ALA A 507 -8.50 3.57 -19.93
CA ALA A 507 -9.68 3.13 -20.66
C ALA A 507 -9.65 1.61 -20.54
N GLU A 508 -10.77 0.99 -20.19
CA GLU A 508 -10.95 -0.43 -20.47
C GLU A 508 -10.45 -0.60 -21.89
N LEU A 509 -9.35 -1.33 -22.03
CA LEU A 509 -8.70 -1.55 -23.30
C LEU A 509 -9.78 -2.07 -24.23
N GLN A 510 -10.24 -1.24 -25.18
CA GLN A 510 -11.15 -1.69 -26.23
C GLN A 510 -10.37 -2.65 -27.11
N VAL A 511 -10.30 -3.89 -26.68
CA VAL A 511 -9.57 -4.97 -27.32
C VAL A 511 -10.47 -5.54 -28.41
N THR A 512 -10.02 -5.46 -29.64
CA THR A 512 -10.73 -6.01 -30.79
C THR A 512 -10.73 -7.55 -30.75
N ASP A 513 -11.69 -8.19 -31.38
CA ASP A 513 -11.74 -9.66 -31.46
C ASP A 513 -10.50 -10.24 -32.14
N ALA A 514 -9.92 -9.54 -33.11
CA ALA A 514 -8.65 -9.91 -33.71
C ALA A 514 -7.48 -9.93 -32.70
N GLU A 515 -7.38 -8.94 -31.84
CA GLU A 515 -6.38 -8.92 -30.76
C GLU A 515 -6.60 -10.07 -29.75
N ARG A 516 -7.86 -10.38 -29.42
CA ARG A 516 -8.21 -11.51 -28.53
C ARG A 516 -7.81 -12.87 -29.12
N ILE A 517 -8.08 -13.10 -30.41
CA ILE A 517 -7.71 -14.33 -31.10
C ILE A 517 -6.19 -14.52 -31.11
N LEU A 518 -5.42 -13.45 -31.38
CA LEU A 518 -3.95 -13.52 -31.38
C LEU A 518 -3.35 -13.72 -29.98
N ILE A 519 -3.88 -13.04 -28.97
CA ILE A 519 -3.47 -13.25 -27.56
C ILE A 519 -3.74 -14.70 -27.14
N ARG A 520 -4.89 -15.24 -27.53
CA ARG A 520 -5.25 -16.65 -27.25
C ARG A 520 -4.33 -17.63 -27.98
N ALA A 521 -3.99 -17.34 -29.24
CA ALA A 521 -3.08 -18.15 -30.05
C ALA A 521 -1.67 -18.17 -29.44
N LEU A 522 -1.11 -17.02 -29.04
CA LEU A 522 0.19 -16.95 -28.35
C LEU A 522 0.18 -17.70 -27.01
N ALA A 523 -0.91 -17.60 -26.27
CA ALA A 523 -1.02 -18.28 -24.97
C ALA A 523 -1.15 -19.81 -25.09
N SER A 524 -1.58 -20.35 -26.24
CA SER A 524 -1.63 -21.82 -26.48
C SER A 524 -0.24 -22.45 -26.63
N GLY A 525 0.75 -21.69 -27.08
CA GLY A 525 2.13 -22.17 -27.23
C GLY A 525 2.83 -22.55 -25.91
N SER A 526 2.36 -22.02 -24.77
CA SER A 526 2.89 -22.36 -23.45
C SER A 526 2.32 -23.67 -22.86
N GLU A 527 1.32 -24.28 -23.50
CA GLU A 527 0.68 -25.51 -23.01
C GLU A 527 1.49 -26.77 -23.34
N ILE A 528 2.45 -26.70 -24.26
CA ILE A 528 3.35 -27.82 -24.59
C ILE A 528 4.50 -27.81 -23.58
N GLN A 529 4.27 -28.42 -22.41
CA GLN A 529 5.19 -28.33 -21.25
C GLN A 529 6.40 -29.29 -21.28
N ASN A 530 6.53 -30.22 -22.26
CA ASN A 530 7.65 -31.13 -22.30
C ASN A 530 8.53 -30.92 -23.54
N ALA A 531 9.84 -30.65 -23.30
CA ALA A 531 10.83 -30.55 -24.37
C ALA A 531 10.92 -31.84 -25.24
N GLU A 532 10.55 -32.97 -24.68
CA GLU A 532 10.47 -34.27 -25.38
C GLU A 532 9.27 -34.35 -26.32
N GLU A 533 8.12 -33.78 -25.98
CA GLU A 533 6.96 -33.69 -26.88
C GLU A 533 7.20 -32.69 -28.03
N ARG A 534 7.93 -31.58 -27.77
CA ARG A 534 8.40 -30.65 -28.82
C ARG A 534 9.34 -31.32 -29.83
N TRP A 535 10.13 -32.32 -29.38
CA TRP A 535 11.07 -33.00 -30.25
C TRP A 535 10.40 -34.12 -31.07
N SER A 536 9.45 -34.85 -30.50
CA SER A 536 8.69 -35.89 -31.19
C SER A 536 7.69 -35.34 -32.24
N ALA A 537 7.11 -34.15 -31.99
CA ALA A 537 6.26 -33.45 -32.98
C ALA A 537 7.03 -32.92 -34.20
N ARG A 538 8.38 -32.85 -34.15
CA ARG A 538 9.24 -32.40 -35.25
C ARG A 538 9.49 -33.47 -36.30
N GLU A 539 9.19 -34.75 -36.05
CA GLU A 539 9.43 -35.89 -36.97
C GLU A 539 8.19 -36.38 -37.70
N GLY A 540 6.99 -35.79 -37.45
CA GLY A 540 5.75 -36.12 -38.18
C GLY A 540 5.60 -35.27 -39.44
N THR A 541 5.51 -35.95 -40.59
CA THR A 541 5.31 -35.38 -41.92
C THR A 541 3.82 -35.10 -42.19
N ASP A 542 3.21 -34.17 -41.49
CA ASP A 542 1.99 -33.43 -41.88
C ASP A 542 2.06 -32.09 -41.13
N GLU A 543 1.85 -30.98 -41.86
CA GLU A 543 1.85 -29.61 -41.28
C GLU A 543 0.66 -29.47 -40.34
N GLU A 544 0.85 -29.90 -39.09
CA GLU A 544 -0.12 -29.76 -38.02
C GLU A 544 -0.25 -28.26 -37.73
N PHE A 545 -1.47 -27.74 -37.72
CA PHE A 545 -1.78 -26.34 -37.46
C PHE A 545 -1.29 -25.93 -36.07
N ASP A 546 -0.21 -25.11 -35.99
CA ASP A 546 0.33 -24.50 -34.79
C ASP A 546 -0.09 -23.04 -34.70
N PRO A 547 -1.14 -22.71 -33.91
CA PRO A 547 -1.66 -21.36 -33.81
C PRO A 547 -0.67 -20.38 -33.18
N ALA A 548 0.17 -20.80 -32.23
CA ALA A 548 1.12 -19.94 -31.56
C ALA A 548 2.25 -19.52 -32.51
N ARG A 549 2.81 -20.47 -33.25
CA ARG A 549 3.85 -20.21 -34.25
C ARG A 549 3.37 -19.31 -35.36
N GLN A 550 2.14 -19.51 -35.86
CA GLN A 550 1.58 -18.67 -36.91
C GLN A 550 1.28 -17.25 -36.43
N ALA A 551 0.72 -17.11 -35.21
CA ALA A 551 0.48 -15.80 -34.59
C ALA A 551 1.77 -15.04 -34.37
N ARG A 552 2.81 -15.71 -33.84
CA ARG A 552 4.14 -15.15 -33.65
C ARG A 552 4.74 -14.64 -34.94
N PHE A 553 4.77 -15.49 -35.97
CA PHE A 553 5.32 -15.11 -37.25
C PHE A 553 4.63 -13.86 -37.83
N ALA A 554 3.29 -13.80 -37.79
CA ALA A 554 2.55 -12.64 -38.28
C ALA A 554 2.83 -11.36 -37.48
N LEU A 555 2.96 -11.48 -36.16
CA LEU A 555 3.22 -10.32 -35.27
C LEU A 555 4.64 -9.78 -35.42
N GLU A 556 5.66 -10.66 -35.51
CA GLU A 556 7.08 -10.25 -35.57
C GLU A 556 7.47 -9.82 -36.98
N SER A 557 7.09 -10.57 -38.04
CA SER A 557 7.47 -10.25 -39.43
C SER A 557 6.87 -8.94 -39.95
N GLU A 558 5.64 -8.62 -39.51
CA GLU A 558 4.89 -7.47 -40.01
C GLU A 558 4.69 -6.36 -38.95
N ARG A 559 5.23 -6.55 -37.74
CA ARG A 559 5.11 -5.61 -36.61
C ARG A 559 3.67 -5.19 -36.32
N LEU A 560 2.72 -6.11 -36.44
CA LEU A 560 1.29 -5.83 -36.30
C LEU A 560 0.88 -5.45 -34.88
N HIS A 561 1.73 -5.72 -33.88
CA HIS A 561 1.52 -5.35 -32.48
C HIS A 561 1.76 -3.87 -32.20
N GLU A 562 2.59 -3.18 -33.02
CA GLU A 562 2.95 -1.79 -32.77
C GLU A 562 1.74 -0.87 -32.69
N GLY A 563 1.66 -0.10 -31.59
CA GLY A 563 0.58 0.87 -31.32
C GLY A 563 -0.80 0.25 -31.05
N LEU A 564 -0.91 -1.06 -30.80
CA LEU A 564 -2.14 -1.66 -30.29
C LEU A 564 -2.30 -1.31 -28.79
N PRO A 565 -3.53 -1.20 -28.27
CA PRO A 565 -3.76 -1.08 -26.85
C PRO A 565 -3.18 -2.24 -26.03
N THR A 566 -3.02 -3.41 -26.66
CA THR A 566 -2.51 -4.66 -26.08
C THR A 566 -1.03 -4.92 -26.39
N GLU A 567 -0.29 -3.95 -26.94
CA GLU A 567 1.11 -4.10 -27.35
C GLU A 567 2.01 -4.63 -26.22
N SER A 568 1.91 -4.05 -25.01
CA SER A 568 2.69 -4.48 -23.85
C SER A 568 2.42 -5.96 -23.48
N LEU A 569 1.15 -6.35 -23.48
CA LEU A 569 0.74 -7.73 -23.19
C LEU A 569 1.25 -8.70 -24.27
N ILE A 570 1.12 -8.34 -25.56
CA ILE A 570 1.59 -9.16 -26.69
C ILE A 570 3.12 -9.35 -26.60
N LEU A 571 3.89 -8.31 -26.35
CA LEU A 571 5.34 -8.40 -26.20
C LEU A 571 5.74 -9.29 -25.01
N SER A 572 4.99 -9.21 -23.90
CA SER A 572 5.22 -10.06 -22.73
C SER A 572 4.92 -11.52 -23.01
N LEU A 573 3.90 -11.83 -23.83
CA LEU A 573 3.57 -13.19 -24.26
C LEU A 573 4.61 -13.76 -25.24
N LEU A 574 5.10 -12.97 -26.17
CA LEU A 574 6.19 -13.35 -27.09
C LEU A 574 7.47 -13.72 -26.33
N ALA A 575 7.83 -12.91 -25.32
CA ALA A 575 8.99 -13.18 -24.46
C ALA A 575 8.80 -14.40 -23.53
N ALA A 576 7.57 -14.65 -23.07
CA ALA A 576 7.24 -15.79 -22.22
C ALA A 576 7.38 -17.11 -22.95
N GLU A 577 6.95 -17.18 -24.19
CA GLU A 577 7.06 -18.38 -25.02
C GLU A 577 8.53 -18.75 -25.25
N GLU A 578 9.41 -17.77 -25.49
CA GLU A 578 10.86 -18.01 -25.61
C GLU A 578 11.50 -18.55 -24.33
N SER A 579 11.00 -18.08 -23.18
CA SER A 579 11.57 -18.40 -21.86
C SER A 579 10.92 -19.61 -21.19
N GLY A 580 9.87 -20.19 -21.79
CA GLY A 580 9.09 -21.30 -21.22
C GLY A 580 8.36 -20.95 -19.92
N ILE A 581 8.01 -19.68 -19.73
CA ILE A 581 7.32 -19.17 -18.54
C ILE A 581 5.82 -19.38 -18.69
N ASP A 582 5.17 -19.87 -17.63
CA ASP A 582 3.70 -19.97 -17.57
C ASP A 582 3.04 -18.59 -17.76
N VAL A 583 2.13 -18.51 -18.72
CA VAL A 583 1.43 -17.28 -19.16
C VAL A 583 0.73 -16.57 -18.01
N MET A 584 0.19 -17.32 -17.02
CA MET A 584 -0.46 -16.73 -15.85
C MET A 584 0.51 -16.20 -14.78
N SER A 585 1.79 -16.58 -14.88
CA SER A 585 2.87 -16.13 -14.01
C SER A 585 3.58 -14.85 -14.50
N LEU A 586 3.17 -14.31 -15.65
CA LEU A 586 3.77 -13.12 -16.24
C LEU A 586 3.68 -11.89 -15.31
N ALA A 587 4.77 -11.14 -15.24
CA ALA A 587 4.85 -9.88 -14.49
C ALA A 587 4.25 -8.70 -15.29
N VAL A 588 2.96 -8.79 -15.63
CA VAL A 588 2.21 -7.72 -16.31
C VAL A 588 1.27 -6.98 -15.34
N PRO A 589 0.84 -5.75 -15.65
CA PRO A 589 -0.10 -4.99 -14.83
C PRO A 589 -1.41 -5.73 -14.56
N ASP A 590 -2.04 -5.48 -13.39
CA ASP A 590 -3.27 -6.16 -12.98
C ASP A 590 -4.42 -6.06 -14.01
N GLY A 591 -4.51 -4.96 -14.75
CA GLY A 591 -5.48 -4.77 -15.84
C GLY A 591 -5.26 -5.74 -17.00
N GLU A 592 -4.02 -5.96 -17.41
CA GLU A 592 -3.63 -6.88 -18.48
C GLU A 592 -3.78 -8.34 -18.03
N LYS A 593 -3.48 -8.66 -16.76
CA LYS A 593 -3.75 -10.00 -16.19
C LYS A 593 -5.24 -10.36 -16.24
N ARG A 594 -6.12 -9.42 -15.89
CA ARG A 594 -7.57 -9.61 -15.96
C ARG A 594 -8.04 -9.83 -17.37
N LEU A 595 -7.53 -9.04 -18.32
CA LEU A 595 -7.83 -9.20 -19.75
C LEU A 595 -7.39 -10.57 -20.25
N LEU A 596 -6.16 -10.98 -19.98
CA LEU A 596 -5.61 -12.28 -20.35
C LEU A 596 -6.46 -13.42 -19.78
N ALA A 597 -6.77 -13.38 -18.48
CA ALA A 597 -7.63 -14.36 -17.83
C ALA A 597 -9.03 -14.43 -18.48
N SER A 598 -9.64 -13.27 -18.80
CA SER A 598 -10.95 -13.22 -19.45
C SER A 598 -10.95 -13.81 -20.87
N ILE A 599 -9.84 -13.67 -21.60
CA ILE A 599 -9.67 -14.25 -22.95
C ILE A 599 -9.52 -15.77 -22.86
N LEU A 600 -8.72 -16.26 -21.90
CA LEU A 600 -8.41 -17.68 -21.73
C LEU A 600 -9.58 -18.51 -21.15
N MET A 601 -10.51 -17.85 -20.43
CA MET A 601 -11.71 -18.52 -19.86
C MET A 601 -12.84 -18.77 -20.85
N LYS A 602 -12.84 -18.13 -22.03
CA LYS A 602 -13.85 -18.36 -23.07
C LYS A 602 -13.54 -19.65 -23.84
N GLU A 603 -14.22 -20.74 -23.49
CA GLU A 603 -14.07 -22.06 -24.11
C GLU A 603 -14.80 -22.22 -25.45
N ASP A 604 -15.80 -21.38 -25.77
CA ASP A 604 -16.79 -21.66 -26.80
C ASP A 604 -16.31 -21.45 -28.25
N GLU A 605 -15.04 -21.12 -28.45
CA GLU A 605 -14.53 -20.79 -29.79
C GLU A 605 -13.22 -21.54 -30.08
N GLU A 606 -13.32 -22.60 -30.88
CA GLU A 606 -12.17 -23.37 -31.37
C GLU A 606 -11.23 -22.48 -32.21
N LEU A 607 -9.92 -22.53 -31.93
CA LEU A 607 -8.89 -21.79 -32.65
C LEU A 607 -8.60 -22.51 -33.99
N SER A 608 -9.25 -22.09 -35.07
CA SER A 608 -8.99 -22.64 -36.42
C SER A 608 -8.02 -21.75 -37.21
N ALA A 609 -7.33 -22.33 -38.20
CA ALA A 609 -6.42 -21.62 -39.10
C ALA A 609 -7.13 -20.45 -39.82
N GLU A 610 -8.37 -20.66 -40.25
CA GLU A 610 -9.17 -19.64 -40.91
C GLU A 610 -9.48 -18.42 -40.02
N ARG A 611 -9.80 -18.67 -38.74
CA ARG A 611 -10.05 -17.60 -37.77
C ARG A 611 -8.79 -16.81 -37.46
N LEU A 612 -7.64 -17.50 -37.31
CA LEU A 612 -6.35 -16.85 -37.07
C LEU A 612 -5.93 -15.97 -38.26
N GLU A 613 -6.07 -16.49 -39.50
CA GLU A 613 -5.83 -15.69 -40.70
C GLU A 613 -6.77 -14.49 -40.80
N GLY A 614 -8.04 -14.65 -40.45
CA GLY A 614 -9.01 -13.55 -40.39
C GLY A 614 -8.58 -12.45 -39.40
N ALA A 615 -8.09 -12.84 -38.24
CA ALA A 615 -7.56 -11.92 -37.24
C ALA A 615 -6.30 -11.17 -37.73
N VAL A 616 -5.35 -11.87 -38.35
CA VAL A 616 -4.15 -11.29 -38.96
C VAL A 616 -4.53 -10.28 -40.07
N ARG A 617 -5.45 -10.65 -40.96
CA ARG A 617 -5.97 -9.75 -42.02
C ARG A 617 -6.61 -8.49 -41.43
N ALA A 618 -7.39 -8.61 -40.36
CA ALA A 618 -8.00 -7.45 -39.67
C ALA A 618 -6.94 -6.51 -39.08
N LEU A 619 -5.88 -7.05 -38.46
CA LEU A 619 -4.79 -6.23 -37.94
C LEU A 619 -3.94 -5.60 -39.04
N ARG A 620 -3.68 -6.28 -40.14
CA ARG A 620 -3.03 -5.69 -41.34
C ARG A 620 -3.81 -4.47 -41.84
N ARG A 621 -5.13 -4.60 -41.98
CA ARG A 621 -5.99 -3.45 -42.36
C ARG A 621 -5.90 -2.31 -41.33
N LYS A 622 -5.90 -2.62 -40.07
CA LYS A 622 -5.78 -1.62 -38.98
C LYS A 622 -4.42 -0.90 -39.04
N ALA A 623 -3.32 -1.63 -39.27
CA ALA A 623 -1.98 -1.07 -39.43
C ALA A 623 -1.88 -0.15 -40.63
N ILE A 624 -2.40 -0.58 -41.81
CA ILE A 624 -2.43 0.24 -43.03
C ILE A 624 -3.24 1.53 -42.82
N ARG A 625 -4.42 1.46 -42.19
CA ARG A 625 -5.24 2.66 -41.90
C ARG A 625 -4.49 3.62 -40.97
N ARG A 626 -3.86 3.11 -39.95
CA ARG A 626 -3.06 3.94 -38.98
C ARG A 626 -1.88 4.62 -39.69
N ARG A 627 -1.17 3.89 -40.57
CA ARG A 627 -0.09 4.47 -41.38
C ARG A 627 -0.61 5.54 -42.33
N GLN A 628 -1.77 5.31 -42.94
CA GLN A 628 -2.44 6.30 -43.81
C GLN A 628 -2.81 7.58 -43.07
N GLU A 629 -3.33 7.47 -41.81
CA GLU A 629 -3.62 8.63 -40.99
C GLU A 629 -2.34 9.40 -40.58
N THR A 630 -1.26 8.69 -40.33
CA THR A 630 0.03 9.30 -40.02
C THR A 630 0.58 10.05 -41.23
N VAL A 631 0.60 9.41 -42.40
CA VAL A 631 1.01 10.03 -43.66
C VAL A 631 0.14 11.26 -44.00
N GLN A 632 -1.17 11.19 -43.72
CA GLN A 632 -2.08 12.32 -43.93
C GLN A 632 -1.72 13.51 -42.99
N ARG A 633 -1.37 13.23 -41.74
CA ARG A 633 -0.92 14.25 -40.77
C ARG A 633 0.43 14.85 -41.16
N GLU A 634 1.37 14.00 -41.65
CA GLU A 634 2.66 14.48 -42.14
C GLU A 634 2.48 15.42 -43.37
N ILE A 635 1.60 15.06 -44.31
CA ILE A 635 1.25 15.90 -45.47
C ILE A 635 0.67 17.26 -45.00
N GLN A 636 -0.25 17.25 -44.04
CA GLN A 636 -0.84 18.48 -43.49
C GLN A 636 0.18 19.36 -42.73
N GLY A 637 1.17 18.74 -42.07
CA GLY A 637 2.19 19.46 -41.29
C GLY A 637 3.33 20.04 -42.15
N LEU A 638 3.62 19.48 -43.32
CA LEU A 638 4.73 19.92 -44.19
C LEU A 638 4.52 21.26 -44.88
N GLY A 639 3.25 21.65 -45.16
CA GLY A 639 2.96 22.86 -45.93
C GLY A 639 3.75 22.86 -47.27
N ASN A 640 4.11 24.05 -47.79
CA ASN A 640 4.84 24.21 -49.06
C ASN A 640 6.39 24.14 -48.89
N LYS A 641 6.92 23.59 -47.78
CA LYS A 641 8.35 23.73 -47.44
C LYS A 641 9.27 22.67 -48.03
N ASP A 642 8.76 21.50 -48.40
CA ASP A 642 9.57 20.41 -48.97
C ASP A 642 8.78 19.64 -50.04
N ALA A 643 8.93 20.07 -51.31
CA ALA A 643 8.21 19.49 -52.43
C ALA A 643 8.61 18.02 -52.69
N HIS A 644 9.86 17.64 -52.45
CA HIS A 644 10.33 16.27 -52.66
C HIS A 644 9.69 15.31 -51.65
N ARG A 645 9.68 15.66 -50.38
CA ARG A 645 9.06 14.88 -49.33
C ARG A 645 7.54 14.77 -49.48
N LEU A 646 6.89 15.85 -49.96
CA LEU A 646 5.47 15.83 -50.26
C LEU A 646 5.10 14.80 -51.36
N VAL A 647 5.92 14.74 -52.41
CA VAL A 647 5.70 13.76 -53.51
C VAL A 647 5.87 12.32 -53.01
N GLU A 648 6.87 12.07 -52.14
CA GLU A 648 7.04 10.76 -51.51
C GLU A 648 5.84 10.34 -50.69
N LEU A 649 5.35 11.22 -49.80
CA LEU A 649 4.20 10.96 -48.96
C LEU A 649 2.91 10.78 -49.76
N LEU A 650 2.73 11.50 -50.83
CA LEU A 650 1.58 11.29 -51.74
C LEU A 650 1.64 9.94 -52.45
N ARG A 651 2.83 9.51 -52.89
CA ARG A 651 3.03 8.17 -53.46
C ARG A 651 2.81 7.07 -52.42
N GLU A 652 3.25 7.26 -51.20
CA GLU A 652 2.99 6.34 -50.09
C GLU A 652 1.51 6.24 -49.80
N LYS A 653 0.80 7.37 -49.70
CA LYS A 653 -0.66 7.42 -49.52
C LYS A 653 -1.41 6.65 -50.55
N GLU A 654 -1.03 6.81 -51.84
CA GLU A 654 -1.66 6.04 -52.96
C GLU A 654 -1.37 4.55 -52.87
N ARG A 655 -0.15 4.14 -52.46
CA ARG A 655 0.19 2.73 -52.24
C ARG A 655 -0.67 2.13 -51.11
N LEU A 656 -0.80 2.84 -50.00
CA LEU A 656 -1.60 2.40 -48.84
C LEU A 656 -3.10 2.30 -49.20
N LYS A 657 -3.59 3.21 -50.04
CA LYS A 657 -4.96 3.18 -50.51
C LYS A 657 -5.23 1.95 -51.37
N ARG A 658 -4.31 1.59 -52.31
CA ARG A 658 -4.40 0.39 -53.14
C ARG A 658 -4.31 -0.87 -52.28
N ALA A 659 -3.44 -0.92 -51.26
CA ALA A 659 -3.33 -2.04 -50.33
C ALA A 659 -4.64 -2.28 -49.57
N LEU A 660 -5.38 -1.24 -49.18
CA LEU A 660 -6.69 -1.38 -48.52
C LEU A 660 -7.79 -1.93 -49.45
N MET A 661 -7.61 -1.82 -50.78
CA MET A 661 -8.54 -2.33 -51.81
C MET A 661 -8.19 -3.75 -52.27
N ASP A 662 -7.13 -4.34 -51.72
CA ASP A 662 -6.73 -5.71 -52.08
C ASP A 662 -7.81 -6.71 -51.60
N PRO A 663 -8.33 -7.59 -52.54
CA PRO A 663 -9.34 -8.60 -52.19
C PRO A 663 -8.88 -9.59 -51.11
N SER A 664 -7.56 -9.84 -51.00
CA SER A 664 -6.99 -10.71 -49.97
C SER A 664 -7.15 -10.17 -48.54
N LEU A 665 -7.43 -8.87 -48.43
CA LEU A 665 -7.72 -8.18 -47.16
C LEU A 665 -9.23 -7.95 -46.95
N ALA A 666 -10.11 -8.39 -47.87
CA ALA A 666 -11.55 -8.26 -47.71
C ALA A 666 -12.06 -9.15 -46.56
N GLU A 667 -13.02 -8.66 -45.78
CA GLU A 667 -13.69 -9.48 -44.78
C GLU A 667 -14.43 -10.62 -45.47
N SER A 668 -14.16 -11.87 -45.07
CA SER A 668 -15.03 -12.99 -45.39
C SER A 668 -16.37 -12.68 -44.71
N GLY A 669 -17.41 -12.49 -45.55
CA GLY A 669 -18.71 -12.01 -45.11
C GLY A 669 -19.22 -12.79 -43.89
N SER A 670 -19.44 -12.09 -42.79
CA SER A 670 -20.24 -12.61 -41.70
C SER A 670 -21.65 -12.79 -42.21
N GLY A 671 -22.09 -14.03 -42.25
CA GLY A 671 -23.46 -14.37 -42.61
C GLY A 671 -24.46 -13.52 -41.85
N ALA A 672 -25.34 -12.88 -42.60
CA ALA A 672 -26.51 -12.20 -42.08
C ALA A 672 -27.28 -13.14 -41.17
N ILE A 673 -27.36 -12.84 -39.89
CA ILE A 673 -28.40 -13.40 -39.03
C ILE A 673 -29.57 -12.41 -39.14
N ALA A 674 -30.50 -12.78 -40.02
CA ALA A 674 -31.85 -12.27 -39.97
C ALA A 674 -32.61 -13.10 -38.92
N GLY A 675 -33.31 -12.44 -38.01
CA GLY A 675 -34.26 -13.03 -37.07
C GLY A 675 -34.19 -12.33 -35.71
#